data_3dab0a17bbc14c082815436a106137e5
#
_entry.id   3dab0a17bbc14c082815436a106137e5
#
_cell.length_a   1.000
_cell.length_b   1.000
_cell.length_c   1.000
_cell.angle_alpha   90.00
_cell.angle_beta   90.00
_cell.angle_gamma   90.00
#
_symmetry.space_group_name_H-M   'P 1'
#
loop_
_entity.id
_entity.type
_entity.pdbx_description
1 polymer ?
#
loop_
_entity_poly.entity_id
_entity_poly.type
_entity_poly.pdbx_seq_one_letter_code
_entity_poly.pdbx_strand_id
1 'polypeptide(L)'
;MTTVKKKLIETSLPLEAINAASAREKSIRHGHPSTLHLYWARRPLATVRAVLFAQLVDDPASRPDEFPTVESQDAERARLHALMEKLIIWENSNDEKLLEQAREEIRKSNNGKLPAVVDPFAGGGSIPLEAQRLGLESHASDLNPLAVLINKALIEIPPKFAGWSPVFPGVAEEQSSWLRAEGLAADVQHYGQWLRDEAEKRIGYLYPKVTAPGGTEHTVIAWIWARTVISPNPANPIETPLVRSWWLSKRKGKEAWVKATVVDGQVQYEVQHNADGPKKDEDGTIKHGKGAWTVGDGTPFSYDYVRESGKRGEIGAHLIGIVAEGNPGRLYLSPTPEHIQAAKVDAGDAGIIGEIATNPRWFSPPAYGMREFSDLFTNRQLVTLSTLSDLVSEARSKVLEDALAAGIPAGERLEDGGVGAEAYADAVATYLALAVSRTTDYSSNLCSWHNTGQKMRNLFSRQAIPMAWDYAEANPFSNSSGNFLGQVEWVSKAIGKTPAKSAGEVKQISAMSRDYADLVVSTDPPYYDNIGYSDLSDFFYVWLRKSLRTIHPSVVGTMLTPKADELVANPYRHDGKQGAEKFFIEGFNSVFHRIREDDANPDVPMTVYYAYKQQDSGKGGTSSTGWHTLLDGLIQSGWEITATWPMRSELKNRMLSQGTNALASSILLACRPRPAEARAVARRAFVAALKSELPEALRTLMQGAIAPVDLAQAAIGPGISVFSRYAKVREADGSDMSVRDALQLINATLDEVLGEQESDLDSDTRFAVRWYRQYGWEADSSGIADQLARSSDTSLAELQRGGIFEAKGGKARLLSPTQLNEGWDPAADEHVSVWEATVRLAAVLAKDGVDKVAELLPAVGEKVSLDAVKELGFLLFHEAEKNKDTDDAILFNGLVSSWGDLNEQARQIVAHPKAHQEALTFEED
;
A
#
# COMPACT_ATOMS: atom_id res chain seq x y z
N MET A 1 34.97 19.42 19.96
CA MET A 1 33.65 18.92 19.57
C MET A 1 33.88 18.08 18.33
N THR A 2 33.72 16.79 18.39
CA THR A 2 33.68 15.91 17.20
C THR A 2 32.46 16.32 16.38
N THR A 3 32.70 16.87 15.20
CA THR A 3 31.62 17.17 14.24
C THR A 3 30.91 15.85 13.90
N VAL A 4 29.63 15.76 14.21
CA VAL A 4 28.80 14.60 13.87
C VAL A 4 28.81 14.44 12.35
N LYS A 5 29.20 13.26 11.87
CA LYS A 5 29.24 12.96 10.43
C LYS A 5 27.81 12.89 9.88
N LYS A 6 27.53 13.64 8.81
CA LYS A 6 26.26 13.50 8.09
C LYS A 6 26.24 12.19 7.31
N LYS A 7 25.09 11.55 7.28
CA LYS A 7 24.83 10.37 6.44
C LYS A 7 24.19 10.79 5.10
N LEU A 8 24.25 9.93 4.10
CA LEU A 8 23.62 10.21 2.78
C LEU A 8 22.14 10.59 2.90
N ILE A 9 21.41 9.96 3.81
CA ILE A 9 19.98 10.25 4.07
C ILE A 9 19.73 11.71 4.44
N GLU A 10 20.73 12.42 4.92
CA GLU A 10 20.65 13.82 5.34
C GLU A 10 21.03 14.80 4.22
N THR A 11 21.48 14.31 3.08
CA THR A 11 22.06 15.14 2.01
C THR A 11 21.45 14.86 0.65
N SER A 12 21.42 13.62 0.18
CA SER A 12 20.94 13.30 -1.16
C SER A 12 20.47 11.87 -1.31
N LEU A 13 19.40 11.67 -2.12
CA LEU A 13 18.87 10.38 -2.51
C LEU A 13 18.51 10.36 -4.01
N PRO A 14 18.70 9.25 -4.73
CA PRO A 14 18.19 9.08 -6.09
C PRO A 14 16.69 8.79 -6.09
N LEU A 15 15.87 9.81 -5.76
CA LEU A 15 14.43 9.67 -5.49
C LEU A 15 13.65 9.11 -6.67
N GLU A 16 14.00 9.49 -7.90
CA GLU A 16 13.34 9.02 -9.11
C GLU A 16 13.48 7.50 -9.24
N ALA A 17 14.68 6.98 -9.14
CA ALA A 17 14.95 5.54 -9.22
C ALA A 17 14.28 4.77 -8.07
N ILE A 18 14.30 5.29 -6.84
CA ILE A 18 13.66 4.68 -5.68
C ILE A 18 12.16 4.60 -5.89
N ASN A 19 11.53 5.68 -6.35
CA ASN A 19 10.08 5.73 -6.56
C ASN A 19 9.65 4.83 -7.73
N ALA A 20 10.41 4.75 -8.81
CA ALA A 20 10.17 3.86 -9.94
C ALA A 20 10.26 2.38 -9.53
N ALA A 21 11.34 1.99 -8.84
CA ALA A 21 11.50 0.62 -8.33
C ALA A 21 10.38 0.23 -7.36
N SER A 22 9.97 1.13 -6.47
CA SER A 22 8.88 0.91 -5.51
C SER A 22 7.51 0.76 -6.18
N ALA A 23 7.26 1.48 -7.26
CA ALA A 23 6.04 1.34 -8.06
C ALA A 23 6.01 -0.02 -8.78
N ARG A 24 7.12 -0.44 -9.39
CA ARG A 24 7.26 -1.74 -10.06
C ARG A 24 7.09 -2.90 -9.09
N GLU A 25 7.69 -2.83 -7.90
CA GLU A 25 7.63 -3.88 -6.88
C GLU A 25 6.19 -4.28 -6.53
N LYS A 26 5.24 -3.33 -6.53
CA LYS A 26 3.83 -3.61 -6.22
C LYS A 26 3.13 -4.55 -7.20
N SER A 27 3.66 -4.71 -8.40
CA SER A 27 3.17 -5.67 -9.40
C SER A 27 3.70 -7.08 -9.17
N ILE A 28 4.80 -7.24 -8.43
CA ILE A 28 5.47 -8.51 -8.19
C ILE A 28 4.67 -9.33 -7.18
N ARG A 29 4.31 -10.55 -7.57
CA ARG A 29 3.52 -11.48 -6.75
C ARG A 29 4.31 -12.70 -6.33
N HIS A 30 4.98 -13.36 -7.26
CA HIS A 30 5.63 -14.65 -7.01
C HIS A 30 6.89 -14.52 -6.15
N GLY A 31 6.86 -15.14 -4.97
CA GLY A 31 7.98 -15.16 -4.03
C GLY A 31 8.26 -13.84 -3.32
N HIS A 32 7.45 -12.82 -3.51
CA HIS A 32 7.60 -11.59 -2.76
C HIS A 32 7.26 -11.80 -1.28
N PRO A 33 8.07 -11.36 -0.31
CA PRO A 33 7.82 -11.59 1.12
C PRO A 33 6.46 -11.12 1.63
N SER A 34 5.86 -10.10 1.00
CA SER A 34 4.48 -9.67 1.32
C SER A 34 3.43 -10.76 1.05
N THR A 35 3.76 -11.80 0.30
CA THR A 35 2.87 -12.92 0.03
C THR A 35 2.90 -13.99 1.11
N LEU A 36 3.78 -13.89 2.10
CA LEU A 36 3.80 -14.78 3.26
C LEU A 36 2.46 -14.76 4.00
N HIS A 37 1.97 -13.59 4.34
CA HIS A 37 0.65 -13.39 4.94
C HIS A 37 0.14 -11.99 4.62
N LEU A 38 -1.17 -11.76 4.64
CA LEU A 38 -1.74 -10.42 4.51
C LEU A 38 -1.38 -9.58 5.74
N TYR A 39 -0.89 -8.36 5.47
CA TYR A 39 -0.84 -7.24 6.41
C TYR A 39 -1.13 -5.95 5.63
N TRP A 40 -1.99 -5.08 6.15
CA TRP A 40 -2.59 -3.99 5.36
C TRP A 40 -1.66 -2.82 5.09
N ALA A 41 -0.68 -2.61 5.96
CA ALA A 41 0.33 -1.57 5.83
C ALA A 41 1.70 -2.21 5.61
N ARG A 42 2.29 -1.99 4.42
CA ARG A 42 3.64 -2.45 4.08
C ARG A 42 4.35 -1.40 3.27
N ARG A 43 5.59 -1.12 3.62
CA ARG A 43 6.47 -0.30 2.80
C ARG A 43 7.03 -1.14 1.64
N PRO A 44 7.23 -0.54 0.45
CA PRO A 44 8.00 -1.18 -0.61
C PRO A 44 9.41 -1.51 -0.11
N LEU A 45 9.87 -2.73 -0.37
CA LEU A 45 11.19 -3.19 0.07
C LEU A 45 12.31 -2.39 -0.60
N ALA A 46 12.11 -1.98 -1.86
CA ALA A 46 13.03 -1.10 -2.59
C ALA A 46 13.26 0.23 -1.83
N THR A 47 12.18 0.91 -1.43
CA THR A 47 12.28 2.14 -0.61
C THR A 47 13.04 1.88 0.68
N VAL A 48 12.67 0.82 1.41
CA VAL A 48 13.29 0.52 2.71
C VAL A 48 14.77 0.22 2.58
N ARG A 49 15.17 -0.55 1.56
CA ARG A 49 16.58 -0.89 1.32
C ARG A 49 17.41 0.33 1.00
N ALA A 50 16.91 1.23 0.15
CA ALA A 50 17.56 2.50 -0.16
C ALA A 50 17.74 3.37 1.08
N VAL A 51 16.69 3.51 1.88
CA VAL A 51 16.69 4.34 3.09
C VAL A 51 17.67 3.80 4.12
N LEU A 52 17.64 2.50 4.43
CA LEU A 52 18.57 1.89 5.36
C LEU A 52 20.03 2.03 4.90
N PHE A 53 20.30 1.83 3.60
CA PHE A 53 21.64 2.06 3.06
C PHE A 53 22.06 3.52 3.25
N ALA A 54 21.22 4.47 2.86
CA ALA A 54 21.54 5.90 2.98
C ALA A 54 21.59 6.38 4.44
N GLN A 55 20.84 5.79 5.35
CA GLN A 55 20.85 6.07 6.78
C GLN A 55 22.19 5.67 7.41
N LEU A 56 22.85 4.63 6.89
CA LEU A 56 24.03 4.02 7.48
C LEU A 56 25.35 4.42 6.82
N VAL A 57 25.32 4.97 5.60
CA VAL A 57 26.50 5.35 4.83
C VAL A 57 26.77 6.85 4.99
N ASP A 58 28.03 7.21 5.29
CA ASP A 58 28.47 8.60 5.43
C ASP A 58 28.33 9.34 4.09
N ASP A 59 27.87 10.59 4.14
CA ASP A 59 28.01 11.50 3.01
C ASP A 59 29.48 11.83 2.77
N PRO A 60 29.96 11.85 1.50
CA PRO A 60 31.36 12.15 1.20
C PRO A 60 31.88 13.46 1.77
N ALA A 61 31.04 14.50 1.91
CA ALA A 61 31.42 15.75 2.55
C ALA A 61 31.78 15.60 4.05
N SER A 62 31.32 14.52 4.70
CA SER A 62 31.70 14.18 6.09
C SER A 62 33.05 13.44 6.20
N ARG A 63 33.69 13.17 5.06
CA ARG A 63 35.01 12.49 4.96
C ARG A 63 36.01 13.34 4.16
N PRO A 64 36.30 14.57 4.60
CA PRO A 64 37.15 15.53 3.83
C PRO A 64 38.55 15.04 3.59
N ASP A 65 39.07 14.14 4.45
CA ASP A 65 40.41 13.54 4.24
C ASP A 65 40.48 12.63 3.01
N GLU A 66 39.35 11.98 2.66
CA GLU A 66 39.24 11.10 1.50
C GLU A 66 38.68 11.86 0.27
N PHE A 67 37.81 12.81 0.48
CA PHE A 67 37.15 13.60 -0.57
C PHE A 67 37.29 15.10 -0.31
N PRO A 68 38.49 15.67 -0.59
CA PRO A 68 38.81 17.02 -0.18
C PRO A 68 38.18 18.13 -1.04
N THR A 69 37.63 17.81 -2.22
CA THR A 69 37.02 18.81 -3.11
C THR A 69 35.58 18.48 -3.39
N VAL A 70 34.77 19.49 -3.73
CA VAL A 70 33.37 19.32 -4.08
C VAL A 70 33.18 18.33 -5.22
N GLU A 71 34.05 18.42 -6.27
CA GLU A 71 34.01 17.52 -7.42
C GLU A 71 34.27 16.06 -7.01
N SER A 72 35.22 15.82 -6.06
CA SER A 72 35.48 14.47 -5.55
C SER A 72 34.33 13.94 -4.69
N GLN A 73 33.67 14.82 -3.91
CA GLN A 73 32.47 14.49 -3.13
C GLN A 73 31.28 14.13 -4.03
N ASP A 74 31.06 14.90 -5.09
CA ASP A 74 29.97 14.68 -6.04
C ASP A 74 30.19 13.39 -6.86
N ALA A 75 31.43 13.12 -7.27
CA ALA A 75 31.78 11.88 -7.97
C ALA A 75 31.54 10.65 -7.09
N GLU A 76 31.90 10.71 -5.81
CA GLU A 76 31.69 9.61 -4.87
C GLU A 76 30.18 9.48 -4.54
N ARG A 77 29.45 10.59 -4.40
CA ARG A 77 27.99 10.59 -4.21
C ARG A 77 27.28 9.92 -5.38
N ALA A 78 27.68 10.24 -6.61
CA ALA A 78 27.16 9.60 -7.82
C ALA A 78 27.46 8.09 -7.85
N ARG A 79 28.63 7.65 -7.40
CA ARG A 79 28.97 6.22 -7.28
C ARG A 79 28.09 5.51 -6.28
N LEU A 80 27.87 6.11 -5.11
CA LEU A 80 26.99 5.56 -4.06
C LEU A 80 25.54 5.51 -4.51
N HIS A 81 25.05 6.51 -5.24
CA HIS A 81 23.71 6.49 -5.86
C HIS A 81 23.60 5.36 -6.89
N ALA A 82 24.58 5.19 -7.78
CA ALA A 82 24.57 4.10 -8.74
C ALA A 82 24.59 2.69 -8.08
N LEU A 83 25.26 2.56 -6.93
CA LEU A 83 25.19 1.34 -6.12
C LEU A 83 23.76 1.13 -5.54
N MET A 84 23.18 2.19 -4.99
CA MET A 84 21.82 2.17 -4.44
C MET A 84 20.78 1.81 -5.51
N GLU A 85 20.89 2.39 -6.72
CA GLU A 85 20.00 2.10 -7.84
C GLU A 85 20.02 0.61 -8.23
N LYS A 86 21.18 -0.04 -8.18
CA LYS A 86 21.29 -1.49 -8.40
C LYS A 86 20.71 -2.29 -7.25
N LEU A 87 20.90 -1.84 -6.00
CA LEU A 87 20.40 -2.51 -4.80
C LEU A 87 18.86 -2.57 -4.74
N ILE A 88 18.17 -1.54 -5.23
CA ILE A 88 16.70 -1.45 -5.14
C ILE A 88 15.98 -2.30 -6.18
N ILE A 89 16.67 -2.82 -7.19
CA ILE A 89 16.10 -3.72 -8.20
C ILE A 89 15.71 -5.04 -7.53
N TRP A 90 14.46 -5.50 -7.71
CA TRP A 90 13.95 -6.72 -7.09
C TRP A 90 14.77 -7.96 -7.45
N GLU A 91 15.15 -8.10 -8.71
CA GLU A 91 15.93 -9.23 -9.22
C GLU A 91 17.31 -9.36 -8.53
N ASN A 92 17.85 -8.26 -8.05
CA ASN A 92 19.12 -8.17 -7.34
C ASN A 92 19.00 -8.39 -5.83
N SER A 93 17.77 -8.60 -5.32
CA SER A 93 17.53 -8.67 -3.86
C SER A 93 18.35 -9.74 -3.13
N ASN A 94 18.79 -10.76 -3.83
CA ASN A 94 19.63 -11.84 -3.29
C ASN A 94 21.01 -11.95 -4.03
N ASP A 95 21.44 -10.91 -4.74
CA ASP A 95 22.78 -10.85 -5.32
C ASP A 95 23.82 -10.59 -4.21
N GLU A 96 24.46 -11.67 -3.75
CA GLU A 96 25.38 -11.61 -2.62
C GLU A 96 26.62 -10.72 -2.90
N LYS A 97 27.07 -10.62 -4.16
CA LYS A 97 28.21 -9.74 -4.51
C LYS A 97 27.83 -8.27 -4.37
N LEU A 98 26.64 -7.92 -4.83
CA LEU A 98 26.10 -6.56 -4.71
C LEU A 98 25.80 -6.20 -3.26
N LEU A 99 25.21 -7.14 -2.51
CA LEU A 99 24.92 -6.95 -1.08
C LEU A 99 26.20 -6.80 -0.25
N GLU A 100 27.30 -7.53 -0.61
CA GLU A 100 28.56 -7.38 0.10
C GLU A 100 29.22 -6.02 -0.20
N GLN A 101 29.10 -5.48 -1.41
CA GLN A 101 29.53 -4.11 -1.70
C GLN A 101 28.80 -3.09 -0.81
N ALA A 102 27.49 -3.26 -0.63
CA ALA A 102 26.72 -2.39 0.25
C ALA A 102 27.13 -2.51 1.73
N ARG A 103 27.36 -3.74 2.21
CA ARG A 103 27.85 -4.00 3.57
C ARG A 103 29.23 -3.36 3.82
N GLU A 104 30.10 -3.39 2.82
CA GLU A 104 31.42 -2.78 2.93
C GLU A 104 31.32 -1.25 3.09
N GLU A 105 30.44 -0.57 2.33
CA GLU A 105 30.21 0.87 2.51
C GLU A 105 29.63 1.19 3.87
N ILE A 106 28.70 0.33 4.37
CA ILE A 106 28.15 0.48 5.73
C ILE A 106 29.25 0.31 6.79
N ARG A 107 30.11 -0.71 6.68
CA ARG A 107 31.25 -0.91 7.62
C ARG A 107 32.20 0.28 7.62
N LYS A 108 32.59 0.80 6.46
CA LYS A 108 33.44 1.98 6.33
C LYS A 108 32.87 3.18 7.08
N SER A 109 31.57 3.34 7.01
CA SER A 109 30.84 4.47 7.63
C SER A 109 30.52 4.27 9.11
N ASN A 110 30.74 3.06 9.69
CA ASN A 110 30.38 2.72 11.06
C ASN A 110 31.51 1.99 11.80
N ASN A 111 32.74 2.51 11.68
CA ASN A 111 33.93 2.03 12.40
C ASN A 111 34.19 0.51 12.23
N GLY A 112 33.96 -0.01 11.05
CA GLY A 112 34.17 -1.43 10.70
C GLY A 112 33.05 -2.38 11.16
N LYS A 113 31.96 -1.86 11.74
CA LYS A 113 30.83 -2.66 12.24
C LYS A 113 29.58 -2.53 11.38
N LEU A 114 28.72 -3.51 11.45
CA LEU A 114 27.36 -3.44 10.95
C LEU A 114 26.44 -3.17 12.18
N PRO A 115 25.82 -2.01 12.29
CA PRO A 115 24.99 -1.68 13.45
C PRO A 115 23.70 -2.48 13.44
N ALA A 116 23.14 -2.75 14.64
CA ALA A 116 21.84 -3.36 14.80
C ALA A 116 20.73 -2.34 14.52
N VAL A 117 19.65 -2.77 13.83
CA VAL A 117 18.53 -1.92 13.47
C VAL A 117 17.26 -2.38 14.18
N VAL A 118 16.44 -1.44 14.63
CA VAL A 118 15.16 -1.70 15.26
C VAL A 118 14.01 -0.98 14.56
N ASP A 119 12.90 -1.71 14.37
CA ASP A 119 11.59 -1.15 14.05
C ASP A 119 10.61 -1.47 15.20
N PRO A 120 10.23 -0.47 16.02
CA PRO A 120 9.29 -0.66 17.13
C PRO A 120 7.83 -0.75 16.71
N PHE A 121 7.51 -0.52 15.43
CA PHE A 121 6.19 -0.64 14.81
C PHE A 121 6.28 -1.51 13.56
N ALA A 122 6.84 -2.69 13.72
CA ALA A 122 7.32 -3.53 12.61
C ALA A 122 6.23 -3.97 11.62
N GLY A 123 4.95 -4.04 12.04
CA GLY A 123 3.81 -4.37 11.20
C GLY A 123 4.07 -5.56 10.28
N GLY A 124 4.06 -5.33 8.97
CA GLY A 124 4.31 -6.35 7.96
C GLY A 124 5.77 -6.75 7.75
N GLY A 125 6.72 -6.20 8.53
CA GLY A 125 8.11 -6.63 8.56
C GLY A 125 9.02 -6.13 7.44
N SER A 126 8.65 -5.06 6.73
CA SER A 126 9.48 -4.58 5.60
C SER A 126 10.84 -4.05 6.06
N ILE A 127 10.88 -3.23 7.11
CA ILE A 127 12.12 -2.62 7.61
C ILE A 127 13.06 -3.69 8.20
N PRO A 128 12.63 -4.54 9.15
CA PRO A 128 13.50 -5.54 9.72
C PRO A 128 13.99 -6.57 8.69
N LEU A 129 13.17 -6.92 7.70
CA LEU A 129 13.57 -7.83 6.62
C LEU A 129 14.70 -7.26 5.75
N GLU A 130 14.59 -5.98 5.37
CA GLU A 130 15.63 -5.36 4.52
C GLU A 130 16.89 -4.99 5.31
N ALA A 131 16.77 -4.71 6.62
CA ALA A 131 17.93 -4.63 7.50
C ALA A 131 18.71 -5.94 7.51
N GLN A 132 18.03 -7.07 7.68
CA GLN A 132 18.65 -8.39 7.63
C GLN A 132 19.24 -8.71 6.25
N ARG A 133 18.60 -8.26 5.15
CA ARG A 133 19.14 -8.41 3.78
C ARG A 133 20.45 -7.68 3.60
N LEU A 134 20.59 -6.50 4.18
CA LEU A 134 21.86 -5.75 4.23
C LEU A 134 22.88 -6.34 5.21
N GLY A 135 22.59 -7.45 5.85
CA GLY A 135 23.48 -8.16 6.77
C GLY A 135 23.49 -7.60 8.19
N LEU A 136 22.54 -6.72 8.52
CA LEU A 136 22.43 -6.12 9.85
C LEU A 136 21.71 -7.08 10.79
N GLU A 137 22.06 -7.04 12.06
CA GLU A 137 21.21 -7.60 13.11
C GLU A 137 19.90 -6.82 13.15
N SER A 138 18.79 -7.55 13.15
CA SER A 138 17.48 -6.96 12.95
C SER A 138 16.54 -7.22 14.12
N HIS A 139 16.05 -6.15 14.72
CA HIS A 139 15.10 -6.19 15.83
C HIS A 139 13.74 -5.67 15.37
N ALA A 140 12.70 -6.47 15.60
CA ALA A 140 11.32 -6.08 15.34
C ALA A 140 10.52 -6.11 16.63
N SER A 141 9.60 -5.17 16.82
CA SER A 141 8.57 -5.27 17.83
C SER A 141 7.24 -4.72 17.35
N ASP A 142 6.19 -5.27 17.89
CA ASP A 142 4.81 -4.84 17.65
C ASP A 142 3.94 -5.31 18.81
N LEU A 143 2.82 -4.64 19.05
CA LEU A 143 1.79 -5.10 19.99
C LEU A 143 0.87 -6.15 19.37
N ASN A 144 0.74 -6.12 18.05
CA ASN A 144 -0.17 -6.97 17.31
C ASN A 144 0.44 -8.36 17.09
N PRO A 145 -0.14 -9.43 17.67
CA PRO A 145 0.38 -10.80 17.54
C PRO A 145 0.51 -11.27 16.08
N LEU A 146 -0.37 -10.82 15.18
CA LEU A 146 -0.26 -11.15 13.76
C LEU A 146 1.03 -10.56 13.16
N ALA A 147 1.34 -9.30 13.47
CA ALA A 147 2.59 -8.66 13.06
C ALA A 147 3.80 -9.39 13.64
N VAL A 148 3.75 -9.74 14.92
CA VAL A 148 4.82 -10.49 15.61
C VAL A 148 5.07 -11.84 14.92
N LEU A 149 4.04 -12.62 14.63
CA LEU A 149 4.17 -13.92 13.93
C LEU A 149 4.70 -13.76 12.52
N ILE A 150 4.27 -12.76 11.78
CA ILE A 150 4.80 -12.44 10.44
C ILE A 150 6.30 -12.11 10.53
N ASN A 151 6.71 -11.27 11.48
CA ASN A 151 8.11 -10.92 11.67
C ASN A 151 8.94 -12.12 12.12
N LYS A 152 8.47 -12.96 13.05
CA LYS A 152 9.14 -14.22 13.39
C LYS A 152 9.37 -15.09 12.17
N ALA A 153 8.37 -15.22 11.32
CA ALA A 153 8.45 -16.00 10.09
C ALA A 153 9.35 -15.36 9.01
N LEU A 154 9.58 -14.05 9.03
CA LEU A 154 10.44 -13.36 8.07
C LEU A 154 11.91 -13.28 8.49
N ILE A 155 12.19 -12.97 9.78
CA ILE A 155 13.55 -12.61 10.21
C ILE A 155 14.10 -13.47 11.34
N GLU A 156 13.26 -14.13 12.17
CA GLU A 156 13.74 -14.91 13.31
C GLU A 156 13.92 -16.39 12.96
N ILE A 157 12.93 -17.01 12.33
CA ILE A 157 12.94 -18.44 12.00
C ILE A 157 13.92 -18.76 10.86
N PRO A 158 13.93 -18.07 9.70
CA PRO A 158 14.73 -18.47 8.56
C PRO A 158 16.23 -18.56 8.83
N PRO A 159 16.87 -17.64 9.59
CA PRO A 159 18.31 -17.73 9.88
C PRO A 159 18.69 -18.94 10.76
N LYS A 160 17.78 -19.39 11.65
CA LYS A 160 18.04 -20.52 12.54
C LYS A 160 18.24 -21.83 11.77
N PHE A 161 17.60 -21.97 10.61
CA PHE A 161 17.58 -23.17 9.78
C PHE A 161 18.16 -22.94 8.38
N ALA A 162 18.96 -21.90 8.23
CA ALA A 162 19.60 -21.58 6.96
C ALA A 162 20.59 -22.67 6.54
N GLY A 163 20.47 -23.13 5.31
CA GLY A 163 21.34 -24.16 4.74
C GLY A 163 21.01 -25.60 5.19
N TRP A 164 19.94 -25.79 5.98
CA TRP A 164 19.49 -27.13 6.34
C TRP A 164 18.83 -27.84 5.15
N SER A 165 19.08 -29.12 5.01
CA SER A 165 18.34 -29.99 4.10
C SER A 165 16.92 -30.21 4.65
N PRO A 166 15.91 -30.38 3.80
CA PRO A 166 14.58 -30.73 4.25
C PRO A 166 14.56 -32.10 4.93
N VAL A 167 13.64 -32.26 5.87
CA VAL A 167 13.48 -33.52 6.65
C VAL A 167 12.37 -34.41 6.12
N PHE A 168 11.51 -33.90 5.23
CA PHE A 168 10.47 -34.72 4.61
C PHE A 168 11.11 -35.88 3.84
N PRO A 169 10.66 -37.14 4.04
CA PRO A 169 11.28 -38.29 3.43
C PRO A 169 11.43 -38.23 1.91
N GLY A 170 12.63 -38.36 1.40
CA GLY A 170 12.95 -38.38 -0.03
C GLY A 170 13.23 -37.01 -0.65
N VAL A 171 12.95 -35.90 0.04
CA VAL A 171 13.10 -34.56 -0.52
C VAL A 171 14.54 -34.01 -0.42
N ALA A 172 15.27 -34.43 0.62
CA ALA A 172 16.66 -33.95 0.81
C ALA A 172 17.58 -34.27 -0.40
N GLU A 173 17.29 -35.38 -1.10
CA GLU A 173 18.06 -35.86 -2.25
C GLU A 173 17.71 -35.14 -3.57
N GLU A 174 16.67 -34.33 -3.61
CA GLU A 174 16.24 -33.60 -4.85
C GLU A 174 17.28 -32.57 -5.30
N GLN A 175 18.08 -32.04 -4.37
CA GLN A 175 19.12 -31.05 -4.65
C GLN A 175 20.41 -31.38 -3.91
N SER A 176 21.54 -31.05 -4.52
CA SER A 176 22.85 -31.27 -3.92
C SER A 176 23.19 -30.29 -2.78
N SER A 177 22.51 -29.15 -2.72
CA SER A 177 22.68 -28.14 -1.67
C SER A 177 21.43 -27.28 -1.55
N TRP A 178 21.14 -26.88 -0.33
CA TRP A 178 20.02 -26.04 0.03
C TRP A 178 20.56 -24.70 0.54
N LEU A 179 20.20 -23.62 -0.16
CA LEU A 179 20.68 -22.28 0.18
C LEU A 179 19.63 -21.54 1.03
N ARG A 180 20.10 -20.65 1.90
CA ARG A 180 19.21 -19.85 2.74
C ARG A 180 18.16 -20.73 3.46
N ALA A 181 16.89 -20.39 3.38
CA ALA A 181 15.79 -21.16 3.96
C ALA A 181 15.06 -22.08 2.93
N GLU A 182 15.75 -22.49 1.86
CA GLU A 182 15.15 -23.30 0.79
C GLU A 182 14.71 -24.68 1.26
N GLY A 183 15.47 -25.33 2.15
CA GLY A 183 15.07 -26.64 2.72
C GLY A 183 13.83 -26.51 3.60
N LEU A 184 13.77 -25.50 4.45
CA LEU A 184 12.58 -25.19 5.23
C LEU A 184 11.37 -24.88 4.34
N ALA A 185 11.57 -24.16 3.24
CA ALA A 185 10.51 -23.87 2.27
C ALA A 185 10.00 -25.13 1.58
N ALA A 186 10.89 -26.09 1.25
CA ALA A 186 10.53 -27.38 0.67
C ALA A 186 9.70 -28.20 1.67
N ASP A 187 10.11 -28.28 2.93
CA ASP A 187 9.36 -28.99 3.96
C ASP A 187 7.96 -28.37 4.16
N VAL A 188 7.84 -27.06 4.24
CA VAL A 188 6.53 -26.39 4.32
C VAL A 188 5.64 -26.75 3.13
N GLN A 189 6.21 -26.86 1.93
CA GLN A 189 5.45 -27.29 0.74
C GLN A 189 4.97 -28.74 0.85
N HIS A 190 5.85 -29.67 1.25
CA HIS A 190 5.53 -31.10 1.31
C HIS A 190 4.61 -31.45 2.48
N TYR A 191 4.87 -30.91 3.69
CA TYR A 191 3.96 -31.09 4.82
C TYR A 191 2.62 -30.37 4.60
N GLY A 192 2.60 -29.26 3.85
CA GLY A 192 1.36 -28.61 3.42
C GLY A 192 0.54 -29.47 2.47
N GLN A 193 1.20 -30.20 1.55
CA GLN A 193 0.54 -31.20 0.70
C GLN A 193 -0.02 -32.36 1.54
N TRP A 194 0.77 -32.89 2.45
CA TRP A 194 0.32 -33.94 3.38
C TRP A 194 -0.91 -33.48 4.18
N LEU A 195 -0.87 -32.27 4.71
CA LEU A 195 -1.98 -31.69 5.49
C LEU A 195 -3.26 -31.57 4.64
N ARG A 196 -3.13 -31.10 3.40
CA ARG A 196 -4.24 -31.04 2.44
C ARG A 196 -4.84 -32.43 2.17
N ASP A 197 -3.99 -33.42 1.91
CA ASP A 197 -4.42 -34.79 1.58
C ASP A 197 -5.10 -35.46 2.77
N GLU A 198 -4.59 -35.24 3.99
CA GLU A 198 -5.18 -35.77 5.21
C GLU A 198 -6.53 -35.07 5.51
N ALA A 199 -6.62 -33.76 5.27
CA ALA A 199 -7.90 -33.04 5.38
C ALA A 199 -8.93 -33.57 4.37
N GLU A 200 -8.55 -33.79 3.10
CA GLU A 200 -9.45 -34.31 2.09
C GLU A 200 -9.96 -35.71 2.44
N LYS A 201 -9.12 -36.58 3.03
CA LYS A 201 -9.58 -37.90 3.52
C LYS A 201 -10.66 -37.78 4.59
N ARG A 202 -10.55 -36.81 5.50
CA ARG A 202 -11.45 -36.63 6.65
C ARG A 202 -12.75 -35.93 6.25
N ILE A 203 -12.69 -34.90 5.42
CA ILE A 203 -13.80 -33.98 5.14
C ILE A 203 -14.09 -33.78 3.65
N GLY A 204 -13.41 -34.49 2.75
CA GLY A 204 -13.61 -34.35 1.29
C GLY A 204 -15.06 -34.64 0.84
N TYR A 205 -15.81 -35.48 1.59
CA TYR A 205 -17.22 -35.77 1.32
C TYR A 205 -18.13 -34.53 1.44
N LEU A 206 -17.69 -33.45 2.12
CA LEU A 206 -18.40 -32.18 2.20
C LEU A 206 -18.30 -31.36 0.91
N TYR A 207 -17.44 -31.74 -0.01
CA TYR A 207 -17.13 -31.05 -1.25
C TYR A 207 -17.37 -31.94 -2.47
N PRO A 208 -18.65 -32.36 -2.71
CA PRO A 208 -18.98 -33.28 -3.78
C PRO A 208 -18.59 -32.71 -5.15
N LYS A 209 -18.23 -33.60 -6.06
CA LYS A 209 -18.07 -33.27 -7.46
C LYS A 209 -19.42 -33.02 -8.10
N VAL A 210 -19.46 -32.31 -9.23
CA VAL A 210 -20.69 -32.08 -9.99
C VAL A 210 -20.65 -32.85 -11.29
N THR A 211 -21.77 -33.49 -11.66
CA THR A 211 -21.93 -34.15 -12.94
C THR A 211 -22.46 -33.16 -13.97
N ALA A 212 -21.68 -32.94 -15.04
CA ALA A 212 -22.08 -32.09 -16.14
C ALA A 212 -23.11 -32.81 -17.07
N PRO A 213 -23.87 -32.05 -17.89
CA PRO A 213 -24.65 -32.61 -18.98
C PRO A 213 -23.75 -33.46 -19.89
N GLY A 214 -23.95 -34.76 -19.92
CA GLY A 214 -23.06 -35.70 -20.62
C GLY A 214 -22.40 -36.74 -19.71
N GLY A 215 -22.63 -36.67 -18.37
CA GLY A 215 -22.26 -37.71 -17.43
C GLY A 215 -20.82 -37.61 -16.89
N THR A 216 -20.05 -36.60 -17.25
CA THR A 216 -18.69 -36.40 -16.73
C THR A 216 -18.70 -35.68 -15.40
N GLU A 217 -17.94 -36.22 -14.42
CA GLU A 217 -17.73 -35.59 -13.12
C GLU A 217 -16.66 -34.50 -13.20
N HIS A 218 -16.91 -33.38 -12.55
CA HIS A 218 -16.01 -32.24 -12.48
C HIS A 218 -15.83 -31.78 -11.03
N THR A 219 -14.62 -31.32 -10.70
CA THR A 219 -14.33 -30.70 -9.40
C THR A 219 -15.01 -29.35 -9.33
N VAL A 220 -15.79 -29.13 -8.28
CA VAL A 220 -16.38 -27.81 -8.02
C VAL A 220 -15.29 -26.84 -7.52
N ILE A 221 -15.27 -25.65 -8.07
CA ILE A 221 -14.39 -24.56 -7.68
C ILE A 221 -15.03 -23.73 -6.57
N ALA A 222 -16.31 -23.40 -6.75
CA ALA A 222 -17.07 -22.57 -5.81
C ALA A 222 -18.57 -22.80 -5.92
N TRP A 223 -19.23 -22.69 -4.79
CA TRP A 223 -20.68 -22.59 -4.66
C TRP A 223 -21.06 -21.13 -4.48
N ILE A 224 -21.99 -20.64 -5.31
CA ILE A 224 -22.45 -19.25 -5.28
C ILE A 224 -23.73 -19.17 -4.52
N TRP A 225 -23.71 -18.47 -3.40
CA TRP A 225 -24.81 -18.31 -2.49
C TRP A 225 -25.38 -16.89 -2.51
N ALA A 226 -26.66 -16.73 -2.27
CA ALA A 226 -27.30 -15.46 -1.98
C ALA A 226 -27.92 -15.51 -0.59
N ARG A 227 -27.69 -14.51 0.24
CA ARG A 227 -28.44 -14.32 1.49
C ARG A 227 -29.88 -14.02 1.16
N THR A 228 -30.78 -14.40 2.03
CA THR A 228 -32.22 -14.25 1.79
C THR A 228 -32.90 -13.52 2.94
N VAL A 229 -34.00 -12.83 2.63
CA VAL A 229 -34.92 -12.27 3.62
C VAL A 229 -36.36 -12.58 3.18
N ILE A 230 -37.28 -12.73 4.11
CA ILE A 230 -38.69 -12.83 3.80
C ILE A 230 -39.20 -11.50 3.24
N SER A 231 -39.96 -11.52 2.16
CA SER A 231 -40.62 -10.33 1.60
C SER A 231 -41.45 -9.61 2.65
N PRO A 232 -41.40 -8.28 2.76
CA PRO A 232 -42.28 -7.55 3.66
C PRO A 232 -43.73 -7.52 3.20
N ASN A 233 -44.03 -8.02 2.00
CA ASN A 233 -45.41 -8.12 1.49
C ASN A 233 -46.11 -9.30 2.13
N PRO A 234 -47.09 -9.10 3.05
CA PRO A 234 -47.76 -10.19 3.75
C PRO A 234 -48.64 -11.05 2.83
N ALA A 235 -49.02 -10.51 1.66
CA ALA A 235 -49.78 -11.26 0.65
C ALA A 235 -48.88 -12.22 -0.16
N ASN A 236 -47.54 -12.00 -0.14
CA ASN A 236 -46.59 -12.78 -0.89
C ASN A 236 -45.24 -12.89 -0.09
N PRO A 237 -45.21 -13.67 0.99
CA PRO A 237 -44.07 -13.78 1.89
C PRO A 237 -42.96 -14.69 1.31
N ILE A 238 -42.46 -14.34 0.13
CA ILE A 238 -41.42 -15.10 -0.54
C ILE A 238 -40.07 -14.84 0.13
N GLU A 239 -39.31 -15.90 0.37
CA GLU A 239 -37.91 -15.82 0.77
C GLU A 239 -37.05 -15.32 -0.43
N THR A 240 -36.75 -14.01 -0.41
CA THR A 240 -36.14 -13.30 -1.52
C THR A 240 -34.61 -13.28 -1.40
N PRO A 241 -33.85 -13.73 -2.44
CA PRO A 241 -32.40 -13.64 -2.48
C PRO A 241 -31.92 -12.20 -2.66
N LEU A 242 -30.88 -11.84 -1.92
CA LEU A 242 -30.19 -10.57 -2.00
C LEU A 242 -28.98 -10.70 -2.94
N VAL A 243 -29.11 -10.22 -4.17
CA VAL A 243 -28.12 -10.40 -5.22
C VAL A 243 -27.79 -9.06 -5.87
N ARG A 244 -26.50 -8.76 -6.03
CA ARG A 244 -26.04 -7.54 -6.72
C ARG A 244 -26.09 -7.66 -8.24
N SER A 245 -25.81 -8.84 -8.77
CA SER A 245 -25.84 -9.14 -10.19
C SER A 245 -26.02 -10.64 -10.40
N TRP A 246 -26.88 -11.02 -11.30
CA TRP A 246 -27.13 -12.41 -11.64
C TRP A 246 -26.04 -13.04 -12.53
N TRP A 247 -25.05 -12.25 -13.01
CA TRP A 247 -23.98 -12.73 -13.84
C TRP A 247 -22.95 -13.58 -13.11
N LEU A 248 -22.75 -14.80 -13.57
CA LEU A 248 -21.65 -15.69 -13.16
C LEU A 248 -20.43 -15.53 -14.06
N SER A 249 -20.64 -15.24 -15.37
CA SER A 249 -19.59 -14.94 -16.32
C SER A 249 -20.05 -13.91 -17.36
N LYS A 250 -19.27 -12.84 -17.53
CA LYS A 250 -19.44 -11.83 -18.60
C LYS A 250 -18.40 -11.99 -19.71
N ARG A 251 -17.67 -13.09 -19.73
CA ARG A 251 -16.62 -13.33 -20.73
C ARG A 251 -17.27 -13.71 -22.06
N LYS A 252 -16.91 -12.96 -23.12
CA LYS A 252 -17.43 -13.18 -24.48
C LYS A 252 -17.28 -14.64 -24.94
N GLY A 253 -18.37 -15.27 -25.37
CA GLY A 253 -18.44 -16.67 -25.78
C GLY A 253 -18.46 -17.69 -24.64
N LYS A 254 -18.52 -17.21 -23.35
CA LYS A 254 -18.64 -18.02 -22.13
C LYS A 254 -19.55 -17.33 -21.13
N GLU A 255 -20.56 -16.65 -21.62
CA GLU A 255 -21.53 -15.95 -20.82
C GLU A 255 -22.38 -16.97 -20.04
N ALA A 256 -22.59 -16.66 -18.75
CA ALA A 256 -23.45 -17.45 -17.88
C ALA A 256 -24.08 -16.56 -16.83
N TRP A 257 -25.35 -16.76 -16.55
CA TRP A 257 -26.10 -15.99 -15.56
C TRP A 257 -27.23 -16.81 -14.93
N VAL A 258 -27.65 -16.42 -13.74
CA VAL A 258 -28.72 -17.09 -12.97
C VAL A 258 -30.07 -16.47 -13.30
N LYS A 259 -31.02 -17.27 -13.76
CA LYS A 259 -32.43 -16.91 -13.90
C LYS A 259 -33.18 -17.38 -12.64
N ALA A 260 -33.67 -16.42 -11.89
CA ALA A 260 -34.51 -16.67 -10.70
C ALA A 260 -35.97 -16.58 -11.09
N THR A 261 -36.77 -17.61 -10.78
CA THR A 261 -38.19 -17.68 -11.06
C THR A 261 -38.95 -18.13 -9.80
N VAL A 262 -40.17 -17.61 -9.59
CA VAL A 262 -41.01 -18.02 -8.50
C VAL A 262 -41.96 -19.13 -8.99
N VAL A 263 -41.89 -20.28 -8.32
CA VAL A 263 -42.75 -21.45 -8.58
C VAL A 263 -43.29 -21.92 -7.23
N ASP A 264 -44.58 -22.01 -7.10
CA ASP A 264 -45.27 -22.47 -5.89
C ASP A 264 -44.82 -21.72 -4.61
N GLY A 265 -44.56 -20.41 -4.71
CA GLY A 265 -44.12 -19.56 -3.59
C GLY A 265 -42.67 -19.73 -3.21
N GLN A 266 -41.87 -20.47 -3.99
CA GLN A 266 -40.44 -20.66 -3.77
C GLN A 266 -39.65 -20.13 -4.95
N VAL A 267 -38.46 -19.57 -4.68
CA VAL A 267 -37.53 -19.12 -5.74
C VAL A 267 -36.68 -20.29 -6.24
N GLN A 268 -36.79 -20.58 -7.52
CA GLN A 268 -35.98 -21.57 -8.22
C GLN A 268 -34.92 -20.88 -9.06
N TYR A 269 -33.73 -21.51 -9.18
CA TYR A 269 -32.56 -20.95 -9.84
C TYR A 269 -32.12 -21.87 -10.99
N GLU A 270 -32.00 -21.27 -12.18
CA GLU A 270 -31.51 -21.96 -13.38
C GLU A 270 -30.37 -21.16 -13.98
N VAL A 271 -29.24 -21.82 -14.29
CA VAL A 271 -28.12 -21.19 -14.97
C VAL A 271 -28.36 -21.21 -16.48
N GLN A 272 -28.37 -20.04 -17.07
CA GLN A 272 -28.52 -19.80 -18.52
C GLN A 272 -27.16 -19.54 -19.15
N HIS A 273 -26.97 -20.09 -20.36
CA HIS A 273 -25.73 -20.00 -21.14
C HIS A 273 -25.95 -19.23 -22.44
N ASN A 274 -26.31 -17.96 -22.34
CA ASN A 274 -26.50 -17.09 -23.49
C ASN A 274 -26.01 -15.65 -23.17
N ALA A 275 -25.84 -14.87 -24.21
CA ALA A 275 -25.37 -13.49 -24.13
C ALA A 275 -26.50 -12.49 -23.78
N ASP A 276 -27.77 -12.93 -23.79
CA ASP A 276 -28.91 -12.04 -23.55
C ASP A 276 -28.85 -11.44 -22.14
N GLY A 277 -28.49 -12.27 -21.17
CA GLY A 277 -28.34 -11.88 -19.79
C GLY A 277 -29.65 -11.39 -19.12
N PRO A 278 -29.60 -10.99 -17.87
CA PRO A 278 -30.71 -10.28 -17.24
C PRO A 278 -30.84 -8.88 -17.87
N LYS A 279 -32.07 -8.38 -18.03
CA LYS A 279 -32.27 -6.99 -18.44
C LYS A 279 -31.59 -6.06 -17.43
N LYS A 280 -31.06 -4.91 -17.88
CA LYS A 280 -30.30 -3.98 -17.05
C LYS A 280 -31.03 -3.56 -15.78
N ASP A 281 -32.36 -3.43 -15.83
CA ASP A 281 -33.19 -3.05 -14.68
C ASP A 281 -33.51 -4.24 -13.75
N GLU A 282 -33.36 -5.47 -14.24
CA GLU A 282 -33.61 -6.72 -13.53
C GLU A 282 -32.31 -7.42 -13.08
N ASP A 283 -31.14 -6.84 -13.38
CA ASP A 283 -29.84 -7.39 -12.95
C ASP A 283 -29.62 -7.15 -11.45
N GLY A 284 -29.91 -8.20 -10.66
CA GLY A 284 -29.86 -8.22 -9.22
C GLY A 284 -31.15 -7.76 -8.53
N THR A 285 -31.24 -8.06 -7.25
CA THR A 285 -32.33 -7.66 -6.36
C THR A 285 -31.96 -6.51 -5.43
N ILE A 286 -30.66 -6.10 -5.42
CA ILE A 286 -30.12 -4.99 -4.62
C ILE A 286 -29.54 -3.92 -5.54
N LYS A 287 -29.91 -2.65 -5.30
CA LYS A 287 -29.29 -1.49 -5.95
C LYS A 287 -28.74 -0.53 -4.91
N HIS A 288 -27.48 -0.16 -5.07
CA HIS A 288 -26.79 0.74 -4.13
C HIS A 288 -27.58 2.03 -3.91
N GLY A 289 -27.80 2.38 -2.64
CA GLY A 289 -28.53 3.59 -2.24
C GLY A 289 -30.05 3.56 -2.46
N LYS A 290 -30.63 2.47 -3.06
CA LYS A 290 -32.06 2.39 -3.39
C LYS A 290 -32.84 1.31 -2.61
N GLY A 291 -32.15 0.38 -1.93
CA GLY A 291 -32.78 -0.73 -1.22
C GLY A 291 -32.75 -2.04 -2.02
N ALA A 292 -33.68 -2.92 -1.72
CA ALA A 292 -33.84 -4.23 -2.35
C ALA A 292 -35.28 -4.46 -2.82
N TRP A 293 -35.47 -5.48 -3.66
CA TRP A 293 -36.75 -5.82 -4.28
C TRP A 293 -37.02 -7.31 -4.19
N THR A 294 -38.27 -7.66 -3.92
CA THR A 294 -38.75 -9.05 -3.94
C THR A 294 -38.72 -9.61 -5.36
N VAL A 295 -38.21 -10.83 -5.51
CA VAL A 295 -38.26 -11.56 -6.79
C VAL A 295 -39.71 -11.92 -7.10
N GLY A 296 -40.14 -11.69 -8.33
CA GLY A 296 -41.50 -12.00 -8.84
C GLY A 296 -42.45 -10.82 -8.80
N ASP A 297 -42.77 -10.27 -7.63
CA ASP A 297 -43.74 -9.18 -7.51
C ASP A 297 -43.11 -7.77 -7.46
N GLY A 298 -41.80 -7.69 -7.32
CA GLY A 298 -41.06 -6.40 -7.34
C GLY A 298 -41.31 -5.51 -6.12
N THR A 299 -41.86 -6.03 -5.02
CA THR A 299 -42.07 -5.26 -3.79
C THR A 299 -40.76 -4.68 -3.25
N PRO A 300 -40.63 -3.35 -3.13
CA PRO A 300 -39.41 -2.72 -2.62
C PRO A 300 -39.34 -2.79 -1.09
N PHE A 301 -38.12 -2.90 -0.57
CA PHE A 301 -37.85 -2.79 0.87
C PHE A 301 -36.50 -2.16 1.16
N SER A 302 -36.35 -1.56 2.35
CA SER A 302 -35.20 -0.80 2.75
C SER A 302 -34.08 -1.68 3.30
N TYR A 303 -32.85 -1.14 3.33
CA TYR A 303 -31.74 -1.78 4.03
C TYR A 303 -32.00 -1.87 5.55
N ASP A 304 -32.80 -0.99 6.13
CA ASP A 304 -33.14 -1.06 7.54
C ASP A 304 -34.03 -2.29 7.83
N TYR A 305 -34.92 -2.65 6.92
CA TYR A 305 -35.70 -3.90 7.02
C TYR A 305 -34.73 -5.11 7.02
N VAL A 306 -33.74 -5.13 6.14
CA VAL A 306 -32.73 -6.19 6.09
C VAL A 306 -31.90 -6.25 7.37
N ARG A 307 -31.50 -5.09 7.94
CA ARG A 307 -30.78 -5.03 9.22
C ARG A 307 -31.61 -5.59 10.37
N GLU A 308 -32.84 -5.20 10.45
CA GLU A 308 -33.76 -5.71 11.51
C GLU A 308 -34.03 -7.21 11.37
N SER A 309 -34.20 -7.72 10.15
CA SER A 309 -34.28 -9.17 9.90
C SER A 309 -33.00 -9.89 10.33
N GLY A 310 -31.84 -9.32 10.03
CA GLY A 310 -30.57 -9.88 10.47
C GLY A 310 -30.38 -9.91 11.99
N LYS A 311 -30.73 -8.82 12.67
CA LYS A 311 -30.71 -8.77 14.15
C LYS A 311 -31.65 -9.78 14.81
N ARG A 312 -32.74 -10.18 14.13
CA ARG A 312 -33.68 -11.23 14.59
C ARG A 312 -33.23 -12.64 14.21
N GLY A 313 -32.12 -12.79 13.47
CA GLY A 313 -31.59 -14.09 13.00
C GLY A 313 -32.41 -14.68 11.84
N GLU A 314 -33.12 -13.85 11.07
CA GLU A 314 -34.04 -14.26 9.99
C GLU A 314 -33.39 -14.20 8.60
N ILE A 315 -32.08 -13.88 8.49
CA ILE A 315 -31.37 -13.93 7.22
C ILE A 315 -30.99 -15.38 6.93
N GLY A 316 -31.55 -15.93 5.84
CA GLY A 316 -31.21 -17.23 5.30
C GLY A 316 -30.14 -17.17 4.20
N ALA A 317 -29.95 -18.30 3.50
CA ALA A 317 -29.07 -18.37 2.32
C ALA A 317 -29.57 -19.44 1.34
N HIS A 318 -29.60 -19.10 0.05
CA HIS A 318 -29.88 -20.03 -1.04
C HIS A 318 -28.64 -20.25 -1.92
N LEU A 319 -28.38 -21.50 -2.29
CA LEU A 319 -27.44 -21.83 -3.35
C LEU A 319 -28.05 -21.40 -4.68
N ILE A 320 -27.39 -20.50 -5.42
CA ILE A 320 -27.91 -19.94 -6.68
C ILE A 320 -27.14 -20.40 -7.91
N GLY A 321 -25.94 -21.00 -7.75
CA GLY A 321 -25.14 -21.51 -8.83
C GLY A 321 -23.93 -22.28 -8.37
N ILE A 322 -23.39 -23.10 -9.25
CA ILE A 322 -22.16 -23.89 -9.04
C ILE A 322 -21.17 -23.55 -10.13
N VAL A 323 -19.93 -23.32 -9.75
CA VAL A 323 -18.81 -23.13 -10.68
C VAL A 323 -17.88 -24.31 -10.56
N ALA A 324 -17.61 -25.00 -11.67
CA ALA A 324 -16.74 -26.16 -11.70
C ALA A 324 -15.59 -26.01 -12.69
N GLU A 325 -14.59 -26.87 -12.56
CA GLU A 325 -13.48 -26.95 -13.50
C GLU A 325 -14.00 -27.50 -14.84
N GLY A 326 -13.64 -26.86 -15.95
CA GLY A 326 -13.96 -27.29 -17.29
C GLY A 326 -12.70 -27.45 -18.12
N ASN A 327 -12.78 -28.21 -19.20
CA ASN A 327 -11.68 -28.37 -20.14
C ASN A 327 -12.15 -28.03 -21.56
N PRO A 328 -11.85 -26.80 -22.08
CA PRO A 328 -11.13 -25.71 -21.41
C PRO A 328 -12.05 -24.78 -20.58
N GLY A 329 -11.53 -24.22 -19.46
CA GLY A 329 -12.12 -23.09 -18.78
C GLY A 329 -12.98 -23.43 -17.55
N ARG A 330 -14.17 -22.84 -17.43
CA ARG A 330 -15.10 -22.99 -16.30
C ARG A 330 -16.44 -23.50 -16.78
N LEU A 331 -17.10 -24.32 -15.97
CA LEU A 331 -18.49 -24.73 -16.14
C LEU A 331 -19.35 -23.97 -15.11
N TYR A 332 -20.52 -23.54 -15.53
CA TYR A 332 -21.50 -22.88 -14.68
C TYR A 332 -22.78 -23.71 -14.70
N LEU A 333 -23.21 -24.17 -13.54
CA LEU A 333 -24.28 -25.15 -13.41
C LEU A 333 -25.33 -24.70 -12.40
N SER A 334 -26.56 -25.12 -12.62
CA SER A 334 -27.66 -24.88 -11.67
C SER A 334 -27.44 -25.63 -10.35
N PRO A 335 -27.97 -25.15 -9.24
CA PRO A 335 -27.94 -25.85 -7.95
C PRO A 335 -28.58 -27.25 -8.06
N THR A 336 -28.02 -28.21 -7.31
CA THR A 336 -28.62 -29.55 -7.15
C THR A 336 -28.91 -29.82 -5.68
N PRO A 337 -29.92 -30.69 -5.37
CA PRO A 337 -30.25 -31.06 -3.99
C PRO A 337 -29.05 -31.67 -3.25
N GLU A 338 -28.18 -32.40 -3.93
CA GLU A 338 -26.98 -33.00 -3.35
C GLU A 338 -26.04 -31.94 -2.81
N HIS A 339 -25.74 -30.88 -3.58
CA HIS A 339 -24.87 -29.82 -3.17
C HIS A 339 -25.47 -28.94 -2.05
N ILE A 340 -26.78 -28.77 -2.05
CA ILE A 340 -27.50 -28.10 -0.95
C ILE A 340 -27.40 -28.93 0.33
N GLN A 341 -27.55 -30.26 0.25
CA GLN A 341 -27.49 -31.14 1.38
C GLN A 341 -26.04 -31.26 1.93
N ALA A 342 -25.03 -31.33 1.08
CA ALA A 342 -23.63 -31.36 1.49
C ALA A 342 -23.18 -30.09 2.25
N ALA A 343 -23.85 -28.96 2.05
CA ALA A 343 -23.60 -27.74 2.80
C ALA A 343 -24.27 -27.71 4.18
N LYS A 344 -25.26 -28.58 4.43
CA LYS A 344 -25.96 -28.70 5.72
C LYS A 344 -25.15 -29.57 6.68
N VAL A 345 -24.12 -29.00 7.24
CA VAL A 345 -23.25 -29.65 8.23
C VAL A 345 -23.35 -28.92 9.56
N ASP A 346 -23.27 -29.66 10.65
CA ASP A 346 -23.14 -29.09 11.99
C ASP A 346 -21.65 -28.81 12.23
N ALA A 347 -21.30 -27.56 12.47
CA ALA A 347 -19.92 -27.17 12.76
C ALA A 347 -19.48 -27.54 14.17
N GLY A 348 -20.42 -27.85 15.07
CA GLY A 348 -20.10 -28.02 16.49
C GLY A 348 -19.41 -26.79 17.07
N ASP A 349 -18.52 -27.00 18.04
CA ASP A 349 -17.63 -25.94 18.53
C ASP A 349 -16.37 -25.88 17.68
N ALA A 350 -16.29 -24.88 16.81
CA ALA A 350 -15.12 -24.64 15.98
C ALA A 350 -13.90 -24.12 16.79
N GLY A 351 -14.07 -23.83 18.08
CA GLY A 351 -13.03 -23.31 18.96
C GLY A 351 -12.61 -21.86 18.65
N ILE A 352 -13.46 -21.12 17.91
CA ILE A 352 -13.23 -19.70 17.59
C ILE A 352 -14.13 -18.88 18.50
N ILE A 353 -13.52 -17.98 19.25
CA ILE A 353 -14.22 -17.12 20.21
C ILE A 353 -13.83 -15.67 19.97
N GLY A 354 -14.80 -14.78 19.95
CA GLY A 354 -14.57 -13.35 19.92
C GLY A 354 -15.62 -12.56 19.13
N GLU A 355 -15.92 -11.37 19.61
CA GLU A 355 -16.86 -10.47 18.96
C GLU A 355 -16.16 -9.57 17.95
N ILE A 356 -16.86 -9.28 16.87
CA ILE A 356 -16.40 -8.36 15.83
C ILE A 356 -16.53 -6.92 16.33
N ALA A 357 -15.55 -6.08 16.06
CA ALA A 357 -15.58 -4.67 16.38
C ALA A 357 -16.80 -3.95 15.75
N THR A 358 -17.41 -3.05 16.49
CA THR A 358 -18.68 -2.41 16.11
C THR A 358 -18.54 -1.11 15.30
N ASN A 359 -17.29 -0.70 14.94
CA ASN A 359 -17.07 0.50 14.14
C ASN A 359 -17.68 0.35 12.72
N PRO A 360 -18.77 1.05 12.38
CA PRO A 360 -19.52 0.83 11.14
C PRO A 360 -18.74 1.27 9.87
N ARG A 361 -17.69 2.07 10.04
CA ARG A 361 -16.82 2.50 8.92
C ARG A 361 -16.03 1.32 8.36
N TRP A 362 -15.65 0.38 9.22
CA TRP A 362 -14.74 -0.73 8.87
C TRP A 362 -15.40 -2.10 8.97
N PHE A 363 -16.43 -2.23 9.80
CA PHE A 363 -17.10 -3.49 10.12
C PHE A 363 -18.62 -3.34 9.93
N SER A 364 -19.13 -3.75 8.78
CA SER A 364 -20.55 -3.67 8.51
C SER A 364 -21.38 -4.92 8.90
N PRO A 365 -20.85 -6.16 9.01
CA PRO A 365 -21.62 -7.35 9.36
C PRO A 365 -22.38 -7.28 10.70
N PRO A 366 -21.84 -6.66 11.79
CA PRO A 366 -22.57 -6.56 13.06
C PRO A 366 -23.90 -5.83 12.95
N ALA A 367 -24.03 -4.88 12.02
CA ALA A 367 -25.29 -4.19 11.77
C ALA A 367 -26.40 -5.11 11.20
N TYR A 368 -26.02 -6.28 10.70
CA TYR A 368 -26.90 -7.30 10.12
C TYR A 368 -26.96 -8.59 10.96
N GLY A 369 -26.60 -8.51 12.23
CA GLY A 369 -26.72 -9.61 13.18
C GLY A 369 -25.53 -10.55 13.27
N MET A 370 -24.50 -10.38 12.44
CA MET A 370 -23.27 -11.18 12.49
C MET A 370 -22.29 -10.54 13.49
N ARG A 371 -22.29 -11.02 14.73
CA ARG A 371 -21.59 -10.38 15.85
C ARG A 371 -20.28 -11.05 16.22
N GLU A 372 -20.17 -12.35 15.99
CA GLU A 372 -18.99 -13.14 16.31
C GLU A 372 -18.18 -13.47 15.07
N PHE A 373 -16.89 -13.73 15.24
CA PHE A 373 -16.03 -14.13 14.10
C PHE A 373 -16.51 -15.40 13.43
N SER A 374 -17.12 -16.33 14.18
CA SER A 374 -17.74 -17.54 13.63
C SER A 374 -18.87 -17.24 12.64
N ASP A 375 -19.62 -16.16 12.80
CA ASP A 375 -20.71 -15.76 11.89
C ASP A 375 -20.21 -15.42 10.47
N LEU A 376 -18.90 -15.12 10.33
CA LEU A 376 -18.28 -14.77 9.05
C LEU A 376 -17.97 -15.97 8.17
N PHE A 377 -18.32 -17.19 8.60
CA PHE A 377 -18.06 -18.44 7.90
C PHE A 377 -19.36 -19.26 7.79
N THR A 378 -19.43 -20.10 6.76
CA THR A 378 -20.45 -21.15 6.72
C THR A 378 -20.06 -22.29 7.67
N ASN A 379 -21.02 -23.13 8.08
CA ASN A 379 -20.68 -24.30 8.90
C ASN A 379 -19.64 -25.21 8.23
N ARG A 380 -19.75 -25.40 6.91
CA ARG A 380 -18.79 -26.20 6.14
C ARG A 380 -17.40 -25.56 6.16
N GLN A 381 -17.29 -24.24 6.06
CA GLN A 381 -16.02 -23.52 6.19
C GLN A 381 -15.44 -23.63 7.60
N LEU A 382 -16.28 -23.53 8.64
CA LEU A 382 -15.85 -23.73 10.03
C LEU A 382 -15.25 -25.12 10.26
N VAL A 383 -15.94 -26.18 9.81
CA VAL A 383 -15.44 -27.56 9.89
C VAL A 383 -14.11 -27.68 9.17
N THR A 384 -14.00 -27.12 7.98
CA THR A 384 -12.79 -27.25 7.16
C THR A 384 -11.60 -26.51 7.77
N LEU A 385 -11.77 -25.25 8.15
CA LEU A 385 -10.71 -24.45 8.75
C LEU A 385 -10.31 -25.00 10.13
N SER A 386 -11.27 -25.52 10.89
CA SER A 386 -10.99 -26.20 12.16
C SER A 386 -10.16 -27.47 11.94
N THR A 387 -10.55 -28.32 10.99
CA THR A 387 -9.79 -29.53 10.63
C THR A 387 -8.36 -29.20 10.17
N LEU A 388 -8.20 -28.18 9.30
CA LEU A 388 -6.88 -27.74 8.86
C LEU A 388 -6.04 -27.20 10.03
N SER A 389 -6.66 -26.44 10.96
CA SER A 389 -5.98 -25.93 12.16
C SER A 389 -5.51 -27.05 13.11
N ASP A 390 -6.34 -28.07 13.32
CA ASP A 390 -6.01 -29.20 14.19
C ASP A 390 -4.90 -30.07 13.55
N LEU A 391 -4.94 -30.24 12.23
CA LEU A 391 -3.91 -30.96 11.48
C LEU A 391 -2.53 -30.28 11.53
N VAL A 392 -2.43 -28.97 11.84
CA VAL A 392 -1.12 -28.33 12.07
C VAL A 392 -0.37 -28.97 13.23
N SER A 393 -1.06 -29.35 14.31
CA SER A 393 -0.44 -30.05 15.46
C SER A 393 0.01 -31.47 15.10
N GLU A 394 -0.77 -32.16 14.28
CA GLU A 394 -0.38 -33.48 13.78
C GLU A 394 0.83 -33.40 12.82
N ALA A 395 0.81 -32.40 11.92
CA ALA A 395 1.95 -32.13 11.04
C ALA A 395 3.22 -31.83 11.84
N ARG A 396 3.11 -31.01 12.92
CA ARG A 396 4.23 -30.75 13.84
C ARG A 396 4.82 -32.03 14.39
N SER A 397 3.98 -32.97 14.88
CA SER A 397 4.42 -34.23 15.42
C SER A 397 5.13 -35.08 14.37
N LYS A 398 4.61 -35.10 13.14
CA LYS A 398 5.23 -35.79 12.01
C LYS A 398 6.56 -35.14 11.61
N VAL A 399 6.68 -33.84 11.57
CA VAL A 399 7.95 -33.12 11.30
C VAL A 399 8.98 -33.47 12.36
N LEU A 400 8.58 -33.51 13.64
CA LEU A 400 9.47 -33.89 14.73
C LEU A 400 10.02 -35.32 14.56
N GLU A 401 9.13 -36.28 14.25
CA GLU A 401 9.52 -37.66 13.98
C GLU A 401 10.52 -37.77 12.81
N ASP A 402 10.19 -37.15 11.69
CA ASP A 402 11.03 -37.16 10.48
C ASP A 402 12.37 -36.42 10.72
N ALA A 403 12.39 -35.33 11.49
CA ALA A 403 13.61 -34.61 11.87
C ALA A 403 14.54 -35.44 12.76
N LEU A 404 13.97 -36.16 13.74
CA LEU A 404 14.74 -37.08 14.58
C LEU A 404 15.28 -38.25 13.75
N ALA A 405 14.49 -38.77 12.82
CA ALA A 405 14.91 -39.84 11.90
C ALA A 405 16.02 -39.38 10.94
N ALA A 406 16.02 -38.10 10.56
CA ALA A 406 17.11 -37.47 9.79
C ALA A 406 18.36 -37.16 10.62
N GLY A 407 18.38 -37.53 11.92
CA GLY A 407 19.53 -37.38 12.80
C GLY A 407 19.69 -36.00 13.45
N ILE A 408 18.66 -35.15 13.39
CA ILE A 408 18.67 -33.89 14.08
C ILE A 408 18.43 -34.10 15.58
N PRO A 409 19.25 -33.53 16.50
CA PRO A 409 19.03 -33.65 17.94
C PRO A 409 17.69 -33.04 18.36
N ALA A 410 17.03 -33.60 19.39
CA ALA A 410 15.75 -33.09 19.87
C ALA A 410 15.77 -31.58 20.18
N GLY A 411 16.66 -31.14 21.05
CA GLY A 411 16.84 -29.74 21.41
C GLY A 411 15.66 -29.11 22.20
N GLU A 412 15.71 -27.80 22.38
CA GLU A 412 14.65 -27.02 23.00
C GLU A 412 13.62 -26.56 21.99
N ARG A 413 12.47 -26.07 22.46
CA ARG A 413 11.41 -25.49 21.65
C ARG A 413 11.88 -24.19 20.97
N LEU A 414 11.25 -23.83 19.87
CA LEU A 414 11.55 -22.59 19.13
C LEU A 414 11.37 -21.33 20.00
N GLU A 415 10.35 -21.30 20.84
CA GLU A 415 10.07 -20.19 21.74
C GLU A 415 11.14 -19.99 22.81
N ASP A 416 11.77 -21.10 23.23
CA ASP A 416 12.87 -21.12 24.20
C ASP A 416 14.25 -20.88 23.54
N GLY A 417 14.28 -20.49 22.27
CA GLY A 417 15.50 -20.20 21.53
C GLY A 417 16.14 -21.42 20.84
N GLY A 418 15.50 -22.59 20.91
CA GLY A 418 16.02 -23.84 20.35
C GLY A 418 16.32 -23.79 18.85
N VAL A 419 17.20 -24.72 18.42
CA VAL A 419 17.59 -24.92 17.01
C VAL A 419 17.58 -26.42 16.64
N GLY A 420 17.07 -27.32 17.49
CA GLY A 420 16.98 -28.76 17.25
C GLY A 420 15.67 -29.19 16.55
N ALA A 421 15.37 -30.48 16.57
CA ALA A 421 14.20 -31.07 15.93
C ALA A 421 12.87 -30.49 16.47
N GLU A 422 12.79 -30.24 17.80
CA GLU A 422 11.62 -29.58 18.41
C GLU A 422 11.38 -28.18 17.85
N ALA A 423 12.42 -27.35 17.75
CA ALA A 423 12.35 -26.01 17.19
C ALA A 423 12.06 -26.03 15.68
N TYR A 424 12.59 -27.00 14.96
CA TYR A 424 12.33 -27.16 13.53
C TYR A 424 10.87 -27.55 13.28
N ALA A 425 10.32 -28.46 14.06
CA ALA A 425 8.92 -28.85 14.00
C ALA A 425 7.99 -27.66 14.32
N ASP A 426 8.34 -26.86 15.34
CA ASP A 426 7.64 -25.62 15.66
C ASP A 426 7.68 -24.60 14.48
N ALA A 427 8.83 -24.49 13.83
CA ALA A 427 9.03 -23.59 12.68
C ALA A 427 8.13 -24.00 11.50
N VAL A 428 8.16 -25.28 11.07
CA VAL A 428 7.30 -25.76 9.97
C VAL A 428 5.83 -25.58 10.32
N ALA A 429 5.41 -25.93 11.55
CA ALA A 429 4.04 -25.78 12.01
C ALA A 429 3.60 -24.29 12.02
N THR A 430 4.50 -23.35 12.36
CA THR A 430 4.23 -21.92 12.30
C THR A 430 3.87 -21.48 10.87
N TYR A 431 4.62 -21.92 9.86
CA TYR A 431 4.32 -21.60 8.48
C TYR A 431 3.04 -22.26 7.95
N LEU A 432 2.78 -23.49 8.35
CA LEU A 432 1.54 -24.19 8.02
C LEU A 432 0.32 -23.47 8.63
N ALA A 433 0.42 -22.99 9.88
CA ALA A 433 -0.61 -22.20 10.51
C ALA A 433 -0.83 -20.86 9.78
N LEU A 434 0.24 -20.20 9.31
CA LEU A 434 0.12 -19.02 8.47
C LEU A 434 -0.59 -19.33 7.14
N ALA A 435 -0.36 -20.50 6.52
CA ALA A 435 -1.06 -20.93 5.31
C ALA A 435 -2.55 -21.19 5.59
N VAL A 436 -2.90 -21.83 6.71
CA VAL A 436 -4.30 -22.00 7.16
C VAL A 436 -4.95 -20.62 7.38
N SER A 437 -4.27 -19.74 8.09
CA SER A 437 -4.76 -18.36 8.33
C SER A 437 -4.98 -17.60 7.03
N ARG A 438 -4.08 -17.69 6.04
CA ARG A 438 -4.28 -17.11 4.71
C ARG A 438 -5.50 -17.67 3.97
N THR A 439 -5.80 -18.96 4.18
CA THR A 439 -6.97 -19.61 3.57
C THR A 439 -8.26 -18.95 4.03
N THR A 440 -8.33 -18.43 5.25
CA THR A 440 -9.52 -17.74 5.78
C THR A 440 -9.94 -16.51 4.97
N ASP A 441 -8.98 -15.81 4.37
CA ASP A 441 -9.24 -14.66 3.49
C ASP A 441 -10.00 -15.04 2.20
N TYR A 442 -9.95 -16.33 1.82
CA TYR A 442 -10.69 -16.88 0.67
C TYR A 442 -11.84 -17.81 1.08
N SER A 443 -11.86 -18.27 2.33
CA SER A 443 -12.86 -19.20 2.88
C SER A 443 -13.72 -18.50 3.93
N SER A 444 -14.43 -17.45 3.53
CA SER A 444 -15.39 -16.70 4.34
C SER A 444 -16.71 -16.53 3.58
N ASN A 445 -17.83 -16.47 4.27
CA ASN A 445 -19.14 -16.18 3.66
C ASN A 445 -19.31 -14.69 3.24
N LEU A 446 -18.19 -13.94 3.23
CA LEU A 446 -18.08 -12.58 2.71
C LEU A 446 -17.21 -12.50 1.45
N CYS A 447 -16.62 -13.59 1.01
CA CYS A 447 -15.90 -13.68 -0.25
C CYS A 447 -16.88 -13.62 -1.44
N SER A 448 -16.43 -13.14 -2.60
CA SER A 448 -17.31 -13.01 -3.75
C SER A 448 -16.73 -13.65 -5.01
N TRP A 449 -17.59 -13.92 -5.98
CA TRP A 449 -17.18 -14.37 -7.30
C TRP A 449 -16.90 -13.17 -8.24
N HIS A 450 -15.77 -13.17 -8.91
CA HIS A 450 -15.42 -12.15 -9.89
C HIS A 450 -15.81 -12.60 -11.29
N ASN A 451 -16.99 -12.20 -11.75
CA ASN A 451 -17.63 -12.67 -12.99
C ASN A 451 -16.86 -12.35 -14.28
N THR A 452 -16.07 -11.26 -14.33
CA THR A 452 -15.22 -10.93 -15.47
C THR A 452 -13.92 -11.73 -15.45
N GLY A 453 -13.26 -11.82 -14.28
CA GLY A 453 -12.00 -12.56 -14.10
C GLY A 453 -12.18 -14.06 -13.86
N GLN A 454 -13.41 -14.55 -13.71
CA GLN A 454 -13.77 -15.96 -13.47
C GLN A 454 -12.95 -16.62 -12.33
N LYS A 455 -12.84 -15.92 -11.19
CA LYS A 455 -12.05 -16.34 -10.03
C LYS A 455 -12.65 -15.88 -8.71
N MET A 456 -12.27 -16.54 -7.63
CA MET A 456 -12.56 -16.08 -6.28
C MET A 456 -11.98 -14.69 -6.03
N ARG A 457 -12.73 -13.84 -5.35
CA ARG A 457 -12.26 -12.58 -4.77
C ARG A 457 -12.24 -12.73 -3.25
N ASN A 458 -11.08 -12.47 -2.67
CA ASN A 458 -10.86 -12.55 -1.23
C ASN A 458 -11.64 -11.48 -0.44
N LEU A 459 -11.79 -11.69 0.85
CA LEU A 459 -12.46 -10.79 1.77
C LEU A 459 -11.77 -9.42 1.83
N PHE A 460 -10.47 -9.41 2.10
CA PHE A 460 -9.68 -8.19 2.26
C PHE A 460 -9.22 -7.60 0.92
N SER A 461 -10.14 -7.40 -0.02
CA SER A 461 -9.88 -6.57 -1.20
C SER A 461 -9.70 -5.08 -0.86
N ARG A 462 -10.06 -4.68 0.36
CA ARG A 462 -9.86 -3.37 1.00
C ARG A 462 -9.64 -3.55 2.50
N GLN A 463 -9.21 -2.48 3.17
CA GLN A 463 -8.95 -2.47 4.62
C GLN A 463 -10.26 -2.36 5.43
N ALA A 464 -11.15 -3.34 5.29
CA ALA A 464 -12.44 -3.40 5.97
C ALA A 464 -13.04 -4.81 5.86
N ILE A 465 -13.98 -5.16 6.72
CA ILE A 465 -14.85 -6.33 6.62
C ILE A 465 -16.25 -5.85 6.20
N PRO A 466 -16.53 -5.78 4.88
CA PRO A 466 -17.81 -5.32 4.36
C PRO A 466 -18.84 -6.44 4.36
N MET A 467 -20.13 -6.12 4.50
CA MET A 467 -21.20 -7.06 4.26
C MET A 467 -21.24 -7.49 2.79
N ALA A 468 -21.43 -8.78 2.56
CA ALA A 468 -21.65 -9.36 1.24
C ALA A 468 -23.06 -9.98 1.19
N TRP A 469 -23.79 -9.71 0.12
CA TRP A 469 -25.15 -10.23 -0.09
C TRP A 469 -25.15 -11.54 -0.85
N ASP A 470 -24.45 -11.56 -1.96
CA ASP A 470 -24.09 -12.74 -2.72
C ASP A 470 -22.62 -13.08 -2.43
N TYR A 471 -22.36 -14.32 -2.06
CA TYR A 471 -21.01 -14.76 -1.71
C TYR A 471 -20.65 -16.06 -2.42
N ALA A 472 -19.35 -16.29 -2.54
CA ALA A 472 -18.80 -17.50 -3.13
C ALA A 472 -18.07 -18.30 -2.06
N GLU A 473 -18.44 -19.54 -1.90
CA GLU A 473 -17.82 -20.51 -1.01
C GLU A 473 -16.82 -21.35 -1.82
N ALA A 474 -15.53 -21.15 -1.58
CA ALA A 474 -14.46 -21.83 -2.30
C ALA A 474 -14.32 -23.30 -1.88
N ASN A 475 -13.93 -24.16 -2.83
CA ASN A 475 -13.49 -25.51 -2.53
C ASN A 475 -11.98 -25.50 -2.22
N PRO A 476 -11.56 -25.76 -0.97
CA PRO A 476 -10.16 -25.75 -0.58
C PRO A 476 -9.33 -26.86 -1.23
N PHE A 477 -9.96 -27.88 -1.80
CA PHE A 477 -9.34 -29.02 -2.44
C PHE A 477 -9.27 -28.90 -3.97
N SER A 478 -9.83 -27.85 -4.57
CA SER A 478 -9.75 -27.59 -6.01
C SER A 478 -8.36 -27.10 -6.44
N ASN A 479 -8.11 -27.07 -7.77
CA ASN A 479 -6.89 -26.48 -8.34
C ASN A 479 -7.08 -25.01 -8.78
N SER A 480 -8.00 -24.29 -8.14
CA SER A 480 -8.37 -22.93 -8.54
C SER A 480 -8.10 -21.92 -7.40
N SER A 481 -8.20 -20.62 -7.72
CA SER A 481 -8.00 -19.56 -6.73
C SER A 481 -8.89 -19.76 -5.49
N GLY A 482 -8.31 -19.66 -4.31
CA GLY A 482 -8.97 -19.90 -3.03
C GLY A 482 -8.74 -21.30 -2.45
N ASN A 483 -7.98 -22.16 -3.13
CA ASN A 483 -7.59 -23.48 -2.62
C ASN A 483 -6.49 -23.37 -1.54
N PHE A 484 -6.37 -24.41 -0.72
CA PHE A 484 -5.39 -24.46 0.38
C PHE A 484 -3.96 -24.58 -0.12
N LEU A 485 -3.69 -25.46 -1.09
CA LEU A 485 -2.33 -25.66 -1.64
C LEU A 485 -1.75 -24.39 -2.25
N GLY A 486 -2.58 -23.59 -2.90
CA GLY A 486 -2.14 -22.29 -3.39
C GLY A 486 -1.67 -21.37 -2.26
N GLN A 487 -2.25 -21.44 -1.07
CA GLN A 487 -1.79 -20.66 0.08
C GLN A 487 -0.47 -21.19 0.63
N VAL A 488 -0.30 -22.52 0.70
CA VAL A 488 0.96 -23.18 1.06
C VAL A 488 2.08 -22.78 0.09
N GLU A 489 1.80 -22.81 -1.21
CA GLU A 489 2.75 -22.42 -2.27
C GLU A 489 3.23 -20.98 -2.12
N TRP A 490 2.31 -20.04 -1.81
CA TRP A 490 2.67 -18.65 -1.56
C TRP A 490 3.60 -18.50 -0.35
N VAL A 491 3.30 -19.19 0.75
CA VAL A 491 4.11 -19.19 1.97
C VAL A 491 5.50 -19.77 1.68
N SER A 492 5.58 -20.95 1.08
CA SER A 492 6.84 -21.61 0.72
C SER A 492 7.72 -20.73 -0.18
N LYS A 493 7.15 -20.15 -1.25
CA LYS A 493 7.89 -19.24 -2.15
C LYS A 493 8.41 -17.98 -1.44
N ALA A 494 7.67 -17.46 -0.46
CA ALA A 494 8.12 -16.31 0.31
C ALA A 494 9.31 -16.67 1.22
N ILE A 495 9.26 -17.82 1.89
CA ILE A 495 10.36 -18.33 2.74
C ILE A 495 11.65 -18.45 1.91
N GLY A 496 11.60 -19.09 0.74
CA GLY A 496 12.77 -19.28 -0.12
C GLY A 496 13.43 -17.99 -0.61
N LYS A 497 12.77 -16.81 -0.46
CA LYS A 497 13.30 -15.49 -0.83
C LYS A 497 13.76 -14.65 0.36
N THR A 498 13.60 -15.14 1.59
CA THR A 498 14.16 -14.46 2.78
C THR A 498 15.69 -14.48 2.75
N PRO A 499 16.36 -13.45 3.28
CA PRO A 499 17.83 -13.39 3.30
C PRO A 499 18.45 -14.49 4.16
N ALA A 500 17.85 -14.82 5.31
CA ALA A 500 18.22 -15.92 6.21
C ALA A 500 19.72 -15.94 6.60
N LYS A 501 20.38 -14.79 6.73
CA LYS A 501 21.84 -14.71 6.95
C LYS A 501 22.20 -14.13 8.32
N SER A 502 21.59 -13.03 8.71
CA SER A 502 21.87 -12.33 9.96
C SER A 502 20.84 -12.69 11.02
N ALA A 503 21.19 -12.54 12.29
CA ALA A 503 20.25 -12.77 13.39
C ALA A 503 19.07 -11.80 13.33
N GLY A 504 17.90 -12.28 13.70
CA GLY A 504 16.68 -11.51 13.88
C GLY A 504 16.06 -11.80 15.23
N GLU A 505 15.60 -10.76 15.91
CA GLU A 505 14.87 -10.87 17.18
C GLU A 505 13.50 -10.23 17.04
N VAL A 506 12.45 -10.91 17.49
CA VAL A 506 11.08 -10.38 17.42
C VAL A 506 10.42 -10.44 18.80
N LYS A 507 9.94 -9.30 19.29
CA LYS A 507 9.28 -9.18 20.59
C LYS A 507 7.87 -8.61 20.46
N GLN A 508 6.93 -9.18 21.22
CA GLN A 508 5.63 -8.56 21.44
C GLN A 508 5.74 -7.57 22.61
N ILE A 509 6.01 -6.33 22.30
CA ILE A 509 6.21 -5.27 23.29
C ILE A 509 5.78 -3.91 22.73
N SER A 510 5.30 -3.04 23.61
CA SER A 510 4.99 -1.66 23.26
C SER A 510 6.26 -0.86 22.94
N ALA A 511 6.19 -0.02 21.91
CA ALA A 511 7.25 0.94 21.60
C ALA A 511 7.57 1.90 22.77
N MET A 512 6.60 2.15 23.66
CA MET A 512 6.77 2.99 24.86
C MET A 512 7.63 2.33 25.95
N SER A 513 7.76 1.00 25.93
CA SER A 513 8.45 0.23 26.99
C SER A 513 9.67 -0.55 26.51
N ARG A 514 9.94 -0.53 25.18
CA ARG A 514 11.12 -1.17 24.60
C ARG A 514 12.40 -0.45 25.00
N ASP A 515 13.50 -1.18 25.11
CA ASP A 515 14.87 -0.68 25.23
C ASP A 515 15.44 -0.42 23.83
N TYR A 516 16.05 0.76 23.62
CA TYR A 516 16.63 1.22 22.36
C TYR A 516 18.14 1.40 22.40
N ALA A 517 18.81 1.07 23.50
CA ALA A 517 20.23 1.30 23.69
C ALA A 517 21.05 0.71 22.52
N ASP A 518 21.97 1.51 21.96
CA ASP A 518 22.86 1.16 20.84
C ASP A 518 22.17 0.77 19.52
N LEU A 519 20.85 0.83 19.41
CA LEU A 519 20.09 0.44 18.23
C LEU A 519 19.86 1.61 17.27
N VAL A 520 20.01 1.38 15.98
CA VAL A 520 19.58 2.32 14.94
C VAL A 520 18.09 2.19 14.72
N VAL A 521 17.35 3.28 14.90
CA VAL A 521 15.90 3.28 14.72
C VAL A 521 15.52 3.66 13.29
N SER A 522 14.74 2.79 12.65
CA SER A 522 14.05 3.07 11.38
C SER A 522 12.63 2.54 11.50
N THR A 523 11.61 3.38 11.33
CA THR A 523 10.24 2.99 11.70
C THR A 523 9.15 3.65 10.88
N ASP A 524 8.02 2.94 10.72
CA ASP A 524 6.78 3.40 10.10
C ASP A 524 5.63 3.32 11.12
N PRO A 525 5.49 4.34 11.98
CA PRO A 525 4.52 4.32 13.07
C PRO A 525 3.07 4.39 12.58
N PRO A 526 2.08 3.99 13.40
CA PRO A 526 0.67 4.13 13.06
C PRO A 526 0.28 5.58 12.78
N TYR A 527 -0.63 5.80 11.81
CA TYR A 527 -1.10 7.15 11.48
C TYR A 527 -2.33 7.54 12.29
N TYR A 528 -2.50 8.84 12.54
CA TYR A 528 -3.48 9.41 13.45
C TYR A 528 -4.92 8.88 13.26
N ASP A 529 -5.48 8.96 12.06
CA ASP A 529 -6.87 8.56 11.76
C ASP A 529 -6.90 7.26 10.93
N ASN A 530 -6.07 6.30 11.33
CA ASN A 530 -6.01 5.04 10.64
C ASN A 530 -6.95 4.00 11.26
N ILE A 531 -7.12 2.89 10.53
CA ILE A 531 -7.84 1.73 11.04
C ILE A 531 -7.05 1.15 12.20
N GLY A 532 -7.73 0.73 13.25
CA GLY A 532 -7.13 -0.16 14.24
C GLY A 532 -6.77 -1.49 13.56
N TYR A 533 -5.49 -1.68 13.24
CA TYR A 533 -5.04 -2.92 12.61
C TYR A 533 -5.27 -4.13 13.52
N SER A 534 -5.28 -3.93 14.82
CA SER A 534 -5.64 -4.96 15.80
C SER A 534 -7.07 -5.47 15.60
N ASP A 535 -8.04 -4.60 15.29
CA ASP A 535 -9.42 -5.02 15.03
C ASP A 535 -9.55 -5.87 13.76
N LEU A 536 -8.81 -5.53 12.70
CA LEU A 536 -8.79 -6.33 11.47
C LEU A 536 -8.01 -7.63 11.65
N SER A 537 -6.94 -7.58 12.45
CA SER A 537 -6.09 -8.75 12.72
C SER A 537 -6.80 -9.84 13.49
N ASP A 538 -7.82 -9.51 14.29
CA ASP A 538 -8.61 -10.49 15.02
C ASP A 538 -9.21 -11.56 14.11
N PHE A 539 -9.60 -11.19 12.88
CA PHE A 539 -10.11 -12.13 11.89
C PHE A 539 -9.14 -13.30 11.61
N PHE A 540 -7.84 -13.00 11.55
CA PHE A 540 -6.79 -14.00 11.37
C PHE A 540 -6.32 -14.59 12.70
N TYR A 541 -6.29 -13.77 13.72
CA TYR A 541 -5.75 -14.13 15.03
C TYR A 541 -6.51 -15.26 15.70
N VAL A 542 -7.83 -15.30 15.60
CA VAL A 542 -8.65 -16.37 16.20
C VAL A 542 -8.27 -17.76 15.64
N TRP A 543 -7.89 -17.85 14.38
CA TRP A 543 -7.40 -19.06 13.72
C TRP A 543 -5.95 -19.38 14.04
N LEU A 544 -5.08 -18.36 14.05
CA LEU A 544 -3.68 -18.51 14.45
C LEU A 544 -3.56 -18.95 15.91
N ARG A 545 -4.40 -18.38 16.79
CA ARG A 545 -4.46 -18.80 18.18
C ARG A 545 -4.87 -20.29 18.31
N LYS A 546 -5.85 -20.74 17.56
CA LYS A 546 -6.24 -22.15 17.53
C LYS A 546 -5.08 -23.05 17.12
N SER A 547 -4.36 -22.70 16.07
CA SER A 547 -3.28 -23.51 15.50
C SER A 547 -1.97 -23.44 16.29
N LEU A 548 -1.64 -22.27 16.92
CA LEU A 548 -0.32 -21.98 17.48
C LEU A 548 -0.26 -21.84 18.99
N ARG A 549 -1.36 -22.07 19.71
CA ARG A 549 -1.43 -21.88 21.16
C ARG A 549 -0.37 -22.69 21.93
N THR A 550 0.01 -23.85 21.43
CA THR A 550 1.02 -24.71 22.03
C THR A 550 2.44 -24.45 21.54
N ILE A 551 2.59 -23.65 20.47
CA ILE A 551 3.87 -23.35 19.81
C ILE A 551 4.39 -21.99 20.23
N HIS A 552 3.52 -20.97 20.25
CA HIS A 552 3.84 -19.59 20.62
C HIS A 552 2.90 -19.06 21.71
N PRO A 553 2.83 -19.72 22.90
CA PRO A 553 1.92 -19.35 23.97
C PRO A 553 2.11 -17.90 24.44
N SER A 554 3.33 -17.36 24.41
CA SER A 554 3.62 -15.97 24.80
C SER A 554 3.01 -14.95 23.83
N VAL A 555 2.85 -15.31 22.56
CA VAL A 555 2.33 -14.42 21.51
C VAL A 555 0.82 -14.53 21.35
N VAL A 556 0.27 -15.75 21.38
CA VAL A 556 -1.16 -16.02 21.12
C VAL A 556 -1.94 -16.38 22.39
N GLY A 557 -1.49 -15.93 23.55
CA GLY A 557 -2.10 -16.24 24.85
C GLY A 557 -3.43 -15.54 25.12
N THR A 558 -3.66 -14.36 24.58
CA THR A 558 -4.89 -13.57 24.75
C THR A 558 -6.05 -14.10 23.88
N MET A 559 -7.30 -13.77 24.24
CA MET A 559 -8.48 -14.18 23.43
C MET A 559 -8.53 -13.46 22.08
N LEU A 560 -8.26 -12.17 22.07
CA LEU A 560 -8.17 -11.29 20.90
C LEU A 560 -6.87 -10.49 20.98
N THR A 561 -6.51 -9.83 19.88
CA THR A 561 -5.33 -8.97 19.82
C THR A 561 -5.40 -7.86 20.88
N PRO A 562 -4.28 -7.47 21.50
CA PRO A 562 -4.22 -6.30 22.40
C PRO A 562 -4.61 -5.03 21.64
N LYS A 563 -5.46 -4.19 22.27
CA LYS A 563 -6.01 -2.99 21.61
C LYS A 563 -5.79 -1.72 22.44
N ALA A 564 -5.67 -1.86 23.76
CA ALA A 564 -5.64 -0.70 24.68
C ALA A 564 -4.46 0.24 24.42
N ASP A 565 -3.28 -0.34 24.13
CA ASP A 565 -2.03 0.40 23.96
C ASP A 565 -1.67 0.61 22.48
N GLU A 566 -2.55 0.21 21.53
CA GLU A 566 -2.35 0.48 20.10
C GLU A 566 -2.44 1.99 19.84
N LEU A 567 -1.34 2.61 19.38
CA LEU A 567 -1.24 4.05 19.18
C LEU A 567 -2.02 4.51 17.93
N VAL A 568 -3.35 4.43 18.01
CA VAL A 568 -4.29 4.90 17.00
C VAL A 568 -5.33 5.79 17.67
N ALA A 569 -5.62 6.94 17.07
CA ALA A 569 -6.65 7.85 17.58
C ALA A 569 -8.06 7.30 17.30
N ASN A 570 -8.45 6.26 18.05
CA ASN A 570 -9.76 5.61 17.91
C ASN A 570 -10.76 6.16 18.95
N PRO A 571 -11.77 6.98 18.54
CA PRO A 571 -12.74 7.57 19.47
C PRO A 571 -13.61 6.55 20.22
N TYR A 572 -13.75 5.34 19.69
CA TYR A 572 -14.57 4.28 20.30
C TYR A 572 -13.83 3.60 21.47
N ARG A 573 -12.50 3.79 21.59
CA ARG A 573 -11.67 3.19 22.64
C ARG A 573 -11.23 4.18 23.72
N HIS A 574 -11.24 5.48 23.42
CA HIS A 574 -10.62 6.52 24.25
C HIS A 574 -11.56 7.71 24.51
N ASP A 575 -12.74 7.46 25.04
CA ASP A 575 -13.70 8.49 25.51
C ASP A 575 -13.98 9.61 24.49
N GLY A 576 -14.17 9.23 23.22
CA GLY A 576 -14.46 10.14 22.13
C GLY A 576 -13.21 10.78 21.49
N LYS A 577 -13.44 11.78 20.61
CA LYS A 577 -12.39 12.35 19.76
C LYS A 577 -11.26 13.00 20.54
N GLN A 578 -11.57 13.74 21.61
CA GLN A 578 -10.56 14.45 22.42
C GLN A 578 -9.68 13.48 23.22
N GLY A 579 -10.29 12.43 23.81
CA GLY A 579 -9.54 11.40 24.52
C GLY A 579 -8.61 10.61 23.61
N ALA A 580 -9.10 10.26 22.41
CA ALA A 580 -8.31 9.57 21.40
C ALA A 580 -7.12 10.41 20.91
N GLU A 581 -7.31 11.72 20.69
CA GLU A 581 -6.25 12.65 20.30
C GLU A 581 -5.19 12.76 21.41
N LYS A 582 -5.62 12.94 22.64
CA LYS A 582 -4.71 13.01 23.81
C LYS A 582 -3.89 11.74 23.94
N PHE A 583 -4.52 10.57 23.89
CA PHE A 583 -3.85 9.28 23.98
C PHE A 583 -2.77 9.12 22.89
N PHE A 584 -3.09 9.49 21.65
CA PHE A 584 -2.16 9.43 20.55
C PHE A 584 -0.95 10.34 20.75
N ILE A 585 -1.18 11.60 21.16
CA ILE A 585 -0.12 12.60 21.41
C ILE A 585 0.81 12.12 22.53
N GLU A 586 0.24 11.76 23.67
CA GLU A 586 1.02 11.33 24.85
C GLU A 586 1.82 10.07 24.58
N GLY A 587 1.23 9.11 23.83
CA GLY A 587 1.89 7.88 23.46
C GLY A 587 3.09 8.11 22.54
N PHE A 588 2.94 8.93 21.50
CA PHE A 588 4.07 9.24 20.60
C PHE A 588 5.17 10.04 21.30
N ASN A 589 4.80 11.02 22.14
CA ASN A 589 5.78 11.75 22.95
C ASN A 589 6.59 10.78 23.82
N SER A 590 5.92 9.82 24.45
CA SER A 590 6.57 8.79 25.27
C SER A 590 7.55 7.93 24.46
N VAL A 591 7.17 7.49 23.25
CA VAL A 591 8.06 6.72 22.38
C VAL A 591 9.29 7.51 21.98
N PHE A 592 9.14 8.72 21.44
CA PHE A 592 10.29 9.53 20.97
C PHE A 592 11.20 9.99 22.11
N HIS A 593 10.61 10.26 23.27
CA HIS A 593 11.40 10.56 24.48
C HIS A 593 12.22 9.36 24.94
N ARG A 594 11.60 8.17 24.94
CA ARG A 594 12.26 6.91 25.30
C ARG A 594 13.43 6.57 24.35
N ILE A 595 13.24 6.68 23.03
CA ILE A 595 14.30 6.45 22.04
C ILE A 595 15.49 7.39 22.32
N ARG A 596 15.22 8.61 22.72
CA ARG A 596 16.26 9.59 23.04
C ARG A 596 16.97 9.31 24.37
N GLU A 597 16.23 8.93 25.41
CA GLU A 597 16.79 8.68 26.76
C GLU A 597 17.64 7.41 26.80
N ASP A 598 17.29 6.40 26.04
CA ASP A 598 18.03 5.15 25.97
C ASP A 598 19.32 5.25 25.13
N ASP A 599 19.69 6.46 24.65
CA ASP A 599 20.85 6.71 23.78
C ASP A 599 20.85 5.77 22.56
N ALA A 600 19.71 5.66 21.87
CA ALA A 600 19.65 5.02 20.57
C ALA A 600 20.75 5.60 19.67
N ASN A 601 21.51 4.75 18.98
CA ASN A 601 22.78 5.04 18.31
C ASN A 601 22.93 6.52 17.85
N PRO A 602 23.72 7.35 18.56
CA PRO A 602 23.75 8.79 18.32
C PRO A 602 24.49 9.19 17.01
N ASP A 603 25.30 8.29 16.47
CA ASP A 603 26.09 8.53 15.25
C ASP A 603 25.24 8.40 13.97
N VAL A 604 24.06 7.76 14.07
CA VAL A 604 23.15 7.49 12.95
C VAL A 604 21.82 8.19 13.18
N PRO A 605 21.28 8.97 12.20
CA PRO A 605 19.98 9.58 12.36
C PRO A 605 18.87 8.53 12.46
N MET A 606 17.88 8.76 13.31
CA MET A 606 16.62 8.00 13.29
C MET A 606 15.85 8.32 11.99
N THR A 607 15.25 7.33 11.36
CA THR A 607 14.33 7.53 10.23
C THR A 607 12.90 7.18 10.60
N VAL A 608 11.97 8.09 10.27
CA VAL A 608 10.53 7.94 10.55
C VAL A 608 9.76 8.15 9.25
N TYR A 609 8.99 7.14 8.84
CA TYR A 609 8.05 7.27 7.72
C TYR A 609 6.70 7.76 8.22
N TYR A 610 6.09 8.67 7.51
CA TYR A 610 4.74 9.10 7.83
C TYR A 610 3.95 9.49 6.60
N ALA A 611 2.71 9.01 6.47
CA ALA A 611 1.80 9.42 5.41
C ALA A 611 0.68 10.29 5.98
N TYR A 612 0.33 11.31 5.23
CA TYR A 612 -0.64 12.32 5.59
C TYR A 612 -1.83 12.28 4.61
N LYS A 613 -3.06 12.35 5.14
CA LYS A 613 -4.26 12.61 4.34
C LYS A 613 -4.74 14.01 4.61
N GLN A 614 -4.80 14.83 3.57
CA GLN A 614 -5.51 16.09 3.63
C GLN A 614 -7.01 15.78 3.75
N GLN A 615 -7.60 16.03 4.93
CA GLN A 615 -9.05 16.03 5.03
C GLN A 615 -9.55 17.33 4.40
N ASP A 616 -10.63 17.26 3.62
CA ASP A 616 -11.31 18.43 3.06
C ASP A 616 -11.51 19.48 4.14
N SER A 617 -10.70 20.53 4.09
CA SER A 617 -10.75 21.63 5.03
C SER A 617 -11.88 22.57 4.61
N GLY A 618 -13.01 22.50 5.31
CA GLY A 618 -13.91 23.62 5.35
C GLY A 618 -13.17 24.86 5.85
N LYS A 619 -13.14 25.93 5.04
CA LYS A 619 -12.71 27.30 5.35
C LYS A 619 -11.49 27.46 6.27
N GLY A 620 -10.30 27.57 5.67
CA GLY A 620 -9.04 27.91 6.31
C GLY A 620 -8.05 26.76 6.23
N GLY A 621 -7.13 26.79 5.25
CA GLY A 621 -6.14 25.75 4.96
C GLY A 621 -5.26 25.40 6.16
N THR A 622 -5.69 24.44 6.95
CA THR A 622 -4.93 23.90 8.07
C THR A 622 -4.53 22.46 7.74
N SER A 623 -3.23 22.17 7.86
CA SER A 623 -2.68 20.84 7.79
C SER A 623 -3.40 19.90 8.78
N SER A 624 -3.42 18.59 8.49
CA SER A 624 -4.19 17.63 9.30
C SER A 624 -3.65 17.53 10.73
N THR A 625 -4.54 17.28 11.66
CA THR A 625 -4.23 17.11 13.09
C THR A 625 -3.10 16.09 13.32
N GLY A 626 -3.08 14.97 12.57
CA GLY A 626 -2.09 13.91 12.76
C GLY A 626 -0.65 14.30 12.39
N TRP A 627 -0.46 15.15 11.38
CA TRP A 627 0.88 15.61 10.98
C TRP A 627 1.47 16.57 12.01
N HIS A 628 0.66 17.53 12.47
CA HIS A 628 1.07 18.41 13.57
C HIS A 628 1.48 17.64 14.79
N THR A 629 0.67 16.66 15.17
CA THR A 629 0.89 15.83 16.36
C THR A 629 2.21 15.09 16.30
N LEU A 630 2.54 14.47 15.16
CA LEU A 630 3.82 13.78 15.00
C LEU A 630 5.01 14.74 15.10
N LEU A 631 4.97 15.85 14.36
CA LEU A 631 6.05 16.84 14.37
C LEU A 631 6.22 17.49 15.75
N ASP A 632 5.10 17.82 16.40
CA ASP A 632 5.12 18.38 17.74
C ASP A 632 5.72 17.41 18.74
N GLY A 633 5.35 16.12 18.66
CA GLY A 633 5.93 15.06 19.48
C GLY A 633 7.43 14.90 19.31
N LEU A 634 7.92 14.89 18.06
CA LEU A 634 9.35 14.85 17.77
C LEU A 634 10.11 16.07 18.33
N ILE A 635 9.61 17.27 18.03
CA ILE A 635 10.27 18.52 18.40
C ILE A 635 10.26 18.73 19.91
N GLN A 636 9.15 18.44 20.60
CA GLN A 636 9.03 18.54 22.06
C GLN A 636 9.90 17.50 22.77
N SER A 637 10.04 16.29 22.21
CA SER A 637 10.96 15.26 22.70
C SER A 637 12.43 15.59 22.42
N GLY A 638 12.71 16.74 21.79
CA GLY A 638 14.06 17.26 21.58
C GLY A 638 14.77 16.65 20.36
N TRP A 639 14.04 16.27 19.35
CA TRP A 639 14.60 15.88 18.05
C TRP A 639 14.70 17.08 17.09
N GLU A 640 15.75 17.09 16.29
CA GLU A 640 15.95 17.96 15.13
C GLU A 640 15.69 17.14 13.86
N ILE A 641 14.93 17.67 12.93
CA ILE A 641 14.70 17.04 11.61
C ILE A 641 15.77 17.58 10.66
N THR A 642 16.69 16.71 10.27
CA THR A 642 17.86 17.10 9.45
C THR A 642 17.60 16.99 7.95
N ALA A 643 16.68 16.13 7.53
CA ALA A 643 16.24 16.01 6.15
C ALA A 643 14.86 15.39 6.04
N THR A 644 14.20 15.62 4.91
CA THR A 644 12.91 15.03 4.58
C THR A 644 12.85 14.62 3.12
N TRP A 645 12.22 13.46 2.84
CA TRP A 645 12.16 12.92 1.49
C TRP A 645 10.75 12.41 1.17
N PRO A 646 10.15 12.85 0.04
CA PRO A 646 8.88 12.30 -0.41
C PRO A 646 9.08 10.93 -1.05
N MET A 647 8.41 9.91 -0.51
CA MET A 647 8.48 8.53 -0.98
C MET A 647 7.14 8.08 -1.53
N ARG A 648 7.07 7.61 -2.76
CA ARG A 648 5.84 7.06 -3.36
C ARG A 648 5.40 5.78 -2.65
N SER A 649 4.24 5.84 -2.00
CA SER A 649 3.68 4.70 -1.26
C SER A 649 2.39 4.12 -1.86
N GLU A 650 1.72 4.81 -2.79
CA GLU A 650 0.40 4.43 -3.32
C GLU A 650 0.44 3.88 -4.76
N LEU A 651 -0.54 3.01 -5.10
CA LEU A 651 -0.70 2.47 -6.46
C LEU A 651 -1.33 3.52 -7.39
N LYS A 652 -0.80 3.70 -8.60
CA LYS A 652 -1.37 4.56 -9.67
C LYS A 652 -2.81 4.16 -10.07
N ASN A 653 -3.21 2.90 -9.87
CA ASN A 653 -4.50 2.34 -10.30
C ASN A 653 -5.56 2.24 -9.19
N ARG A 654 -5.48 3.01 -8.10
CA ARG A 654 -6.63 3.12 -7.20
C ARG A 654 -7.78 3.79 -7.96
N MET A 655 -8.97 3.16 -7.99
CA MET A 655 -10.18 3.78 -8.57
C MET A 655 -10.53 5.15 -7.94
N LEU A 656 -9.97 5.45 -6.77
CA LEU A 656 -10.06 6.73 -6.08
C LEU A 656 -9.03 7.76 -6.57
N SER A 657 -8.01 7.39 -7.34
CA SER A 657 -7.00 8.31 -7.87
C SER A 657 -7.27 8.73 -9.31
N GLN A 658 -8.14 8.03 -10.02
CA GLN A 658 -8.64 8.49 -11.31
C GLN A 658 -9.77 9.51 -11.09
N GLY A 659 -9.43 10.77 -11.25
CA GLY A 659 -10.36 11.90 -11.08
C GLY A 659 -10.41 12.51 -9.68
N THR A 660 -9.43 12.25 -8.79
CA THR A 660 -9.29 12.92 -7.50
C THR A 660 -7.84 13.29 -7.20
N ASN A 661 -7.61 14.41 -6.55
CA ASN A 661 -6.30 14.86 -6.04
C ASN A 661 -5.92 14.08 -4.78
N ALA A 662 -5.81 12.74 -4.87
CA ALA A 662 -5.40 11.91 -3.74
C ALA A 662 -3.87 11.91 -3.60
N LEU A 663 -3.35 12.15 -2.39
CA LEU A 663 -1.93 12.08 -2.07
C LEU A 663 -1.35 10.71 -2.41
N ALA A 664 -0.24 10.69 -3.14
CA ALA A 664 0.43 9.48 -3.61
C ALA A 664 1.71 9.15 -2.81
N SER A 665 2.19 10.07 -1.97
CA SER A 665 3.48 9.96 -1.29
C SER A 665 3.35 9.94 0.23
N SER A 666 4.31 9.29 0.89
CA SER A 666 4.62 9.48 2.31
C SER A 666 5.90 10.29 2.43
N ILE A 667 6.09 10.94 3.57
CA ILE A 667 7.32 11.64 3.89
C ILE A 667 8.17 10.75 4.77
N LEU A 668 9.46 10.67 4.45
CA LEU A 668 10.49 10.13 5.30
C LEU A 668 11.17 11.30 6.02
N LEU A 669 11.29 11.22 7.33
CA LEU A 669 11.99 12.17 8.18
C LEU A 669 13.31 11.54 8.63
N ALA A 670 14.43 12.25 8.48
CA ALA A 670 15.70 11.94 9.14
C ALA A 670 15.82 12.84 10.38
N CYS A 671 16.00 12.25 11.54
CA CYS A 671 15.95 12.97 12.81
C CYS A 671 17.22 12.70 13.63
N ARG A 672 17.77 13.74 14.25
CA ARG A 672 18.87 13.64 15.20
C ARG A 672 18.49 14.24 16.55
N PRO A 673 19.13 13.82 17.64
CA PRO A 673 19.03 14.54 18.90
C PRO A 673 19.43 16.00 18.71
N ARG A 674 18.52 16.93 19.03
CA ARG A 674 18.84 18.37 18.97
C ARG A 674 19.93 18.70 19.97
N PRO A 675 20.99 19.45 19.60
CA PRO A 675 22.04 19.84 20.52
C PRO A 675 21.50 20.57 21.75
N ALA A 676 22.07 20.31 22.93
CA ALA A 676 21.65 20.94 24.16
C ALA A 676 21.85 22.47 24.15
N GLU A 677 22.85 22.95 23.40
CA GLU A 677 23.18 24.36 23.18
C GLU A 677 22.38 25.05 22.07
N ALA A 678 21.37 24.39 21.52
CA ALA A 678 20.51 24.96 20.47
C ALA A 678 19.93 26.32 20.93
N ARG A 679 19.99 27.31 20.05
CA ARG A 679 19.62 28.69 20.38
C ARG A 679 18.13 28.92 20.29
N ALA A 680 17.58 29.74 21.17
CA ALA A 680 16.26 30.36 20.94
C ALA A 680 16.43 31.57 20.03
N VAL A 681 15.47 31.73 19.06
CA VAL A 681 15.47 32.83 18.10
C VAL A 681 14.11 33.53 18.04
N ALA A 682 14.09 34.77 17.58
CA ALA A 682 12.85 35.48 17.33
C ALA A 682 12.23 35.04 15.98
N ARG A 683 10.92 35.13 15.82
CA ARG A 683 10.17 34.85 14.59
C ARG A 683 10.83 35.44 13.33
N ARG A 684 11.33 36.69 13.40
CA ARG A 684 11.99 37.37 12.27
C ARG A 684 13.22 36.62 11.77
N ALA A 685 14.04 36.07 12.69
CA ALA A 685 15.22 35.30 12.32
C ALA A 685 14.86 33.96 11.67
N PHE A 686 13.81 33.28 12.19
CA PHE A 686 13.27 32.07 11.61
C PHE A 686 12.77 32.30 10.17
N VAL A 687 11.95 33.35 9.96
CA VAL A 687 11.41 33.71 8.63
C VAL A 687 12.55 34.06 7.65
N ALA A 688 13.59 34.75 8.12
CA ALA A 688 14.75 35.07 7.28
C ALA A 688 15.53 33.81 6.85
N ALA A 689 15.75 32.86 7.77
CA ALA A 689 16.37 31.58 7.46
C ALA A 689 15.50 30.76 6.50
N LEU A 690 14.20 30.73 6.71
CA LEU A 690 13.26 30.03 5.85
C LEU A 690 13.29 30.56 4.41
N LYS A 691 13.23 31.89 4.21
CA LYS A 691 13.32 32.56 2.90
C LYS A 691 14.66 32.32 2.19
N SER A 692 15.73 32.10 2.96
CA SER A 692 17.05 31.82 2.37
C SER A 692 17.20 30.36 1.91
N GLU A 693 16.63 29.41 2.63
CA GLU A 693 16.90 27.98 2.44
C GLU A 693 15.80 27.24 1.64
N LEU A 694 14.54 27.69 1.74
CA LEU A 694 13.41 27.01 1.11
C LEU A 694 13.46 27.02 -0.44
N PRO A 695 13.92 28.08 -1.14
CA PRO A 695 13.95 28.11 -2.60
C PRO A 695 14.81 27.01 -3.22
N GLU A 696 16.01 26.78 -2.69
CA GLU A 696 16.93 25.74 -3.19
C GLU A 696 16.38 24.34 -2.89
N ALA A 697 15.83 24.13 -1.71
CA ALA A 697 15.19 22.85 -1.35
C ALA A 697 13.99 22.55 -2.24
N LEU A 698 13.16 23.56 -2.57
CA LEU A 698 12.02 23.40 -3.47
C LEU A 698 12.45 23.05 -4.88
N ARG A 699 13.49 23.71 -5.41
CA ARG A 699 14.01 23.39 -6.74
C ARG A 699 14.46 21.93 -6.81
N THR A 700 15.19 21.45 -5.81
CA THR A 700 15.60 20.05 -5.71
C THR A 700 14.41 19.09 -5.66
N LEU A 701 13.34 19.43 -4.91
CA LEU A 701 12.12 18.65 -4.84
C LEU A 701 11.36 18.61 -6.17
N MET A 702 11.25 19.73 -6.88
CA MET A 702 10.55 19.83 -8.17
C MET A 702 11.30 19.09 -9.29
N GLN A 703 12.63 19.06 -9.26
CA GLN A 703 13.45 18.26 -10.17
C GLN A 703 13.34 16.76 -9.89
N GLY A 704 13.02 16.34 -8.65
CA GLY A 704 12.70 14.96 -8.29
C GLY A 704 11.37 14.46 -8.89
N ALA A 705 11.10 13.16 -8.79
CA ALA A 705 9.85 12.54 -9.27
C ALA A 705 8.69 12.72 -8.26
N ILE A 706 8.39 13.96 -7.89
CA ILE A 706 7.30 14.31 -6.98
C ILE A 706 6.06 14.70 -7.78
N ALA A 707 4.86 14.30 -7.31
CA ALA A 707 3.63 14.78 -7.89
C ALA A 707 3.32 16.20 -7.39
N PRO A 708 2.76 17.09 -8.21
CA PRO A 708 2.39 18.44 -7.79
C PRO A 708 1.49 18.48 -6.56
N VAL A 709 0.52 17.58 -6.48
CA VAL A 709 -0.35 17.42 -5.31
C VAL A 709 0.42 17.16 -4.01
N ASP A 710 1.62 16.60 -4.09
CA ASP A 710 2.47 16.30 -2.93
C ASP A 710 3.49 17.42 -2.64
N LEU A 711 3.63 18.45 -3.52
CA LEU A 711 4.66 19.49 -3.39
C LEU A 711 4.51 20.30 -2.10
N ALA A 712 3.30 20.78 -1.81
CA ALA A 712 3.05 21.55 -0.59
C ALA A 712 3.43 20.74 0.66
N GLN A 713 3.15 19.46 0.66
CA GLN A 713 3.51 18.56 1.74
C GLN A 713 5.02 18.27 1.78
N ALA A 714 5.65 18.07 0.64
CA ALA A 714 7.10 17.87 0.55
C ALA A 714 7.89 19.10 0.99
N ALA A 715 7.39 20.30 0.67
CA ALA A 715 7.97 21.60 1.07
C ALA A 715 7.90 21.85 2.58
N ILE A 716 6.94 21.25 3.28
CA ILE A 716 6.89 21.31 4.75
C ILE A 716 8.19 20.78 5.35
N GLY A 717 8.77 19.76 4.76
CA GLY A 717 9.96 19.13 5.28
C GLY A 717 11.16 20.04 5.43
N PRO A 718 11.66 20.69 4.38
CA PRO A 718 12.74 21.68 4.49
C PRO A 718 12.39 22.81 5.45
N GLY A 719 11.16 23.29 5.44
CA GLY A 719 10.71 24.34 6.35
C GLY A 719 10.74 23.92 7.83
N ILE A 720 10.29 22.71 8.13
CA ILE A 720 10.30 22.18 9.51
C ILE A 720 11.72 21.82 9.97
N SER A 721 12.63 21.47 9.05
CA SER A 721 14.04 21.31 9.34
C SER A 721 14.64 22.63 9.86
N VAL A 722 14.32 23.75 9.20
CA VAL A 722 14.72 25.08 9.68
C VAL A 722 14.13 25.40 11.05
N PHE A 723 12.89 25.00 11.33
CA PHE A 723 12.22 25.26 12.61
C PHE A 723 12.81 24.40 13.75
N SER A 724 12.98 23.11 13.52
CA SER A 724 13.32 22.12 14.56
C SER A 724 14.74 22.24 15.11
N ARG A 725 15.66 22.88 14.36
CA ARG A 725 17.06 23.11 14.83
C ARG A 725 17.16 24.13 15.95
N TYR A 726 16.15 24.98 16.12
CA TYR A 726 16.11 25.94 17.21
C TYR A 726 15.51 25.33 18.47
N ALA A 727 16.06 25.69 19.65
CA ALA A 727 15.47 25.28 20.90
C ALA A 727 14.04 25.83 21.05
N LYS A 728 13.83 27.09 20.62
CA LYS A 728 12.55 27.79 20.62
C LYS A 728 12.56 28.88 19.57
N VAL A 729 11.41 29.10 18.93
CA VAL A 729 11.14 30.28 18.13
C VAL A 729 10.14 31.14 18.89
N ARG A 730 10.47 32.40 19.17
CA ARG A 730 9.63 33.29 20.00
C ARG A 730 8.84 34.25 19.11
N GLU A 731 7.54 34.34 19.38
CA GLU A 731 6.63 35.32 18.82
C GLU A 731 6.91 36.73 19.37
N ALA A 732 6.28 37.75 18.76
CA ALA A 732 6.45 39.15 19.16
C ALA A 732 5.94 39.44 20.57
N ASP A 733 4.99 38.67 21.07
CA ASP A 733 4.45 38.74 22.42
C ASP A 733 5.29 38.00 23.48
N GLY A 734 6.37 37.34 23.05
CA GLY A 734 7.25 36.55 23.90
C GLY A 734 6.82 35.09 24.09
N SER A 735 5.69 34.65 23.56
CA SER A 735 5.26 33.28 23.58
C SER A 735 6.12 32.40 22.66
N ASP A 736 6.17 31.09 22.90
CA ASP A 736 6.83 30.15 22.01
C ASP A 736 5.91 29.83 20.82
N MET A 737 6.46 29.90 19.60
CA MET A 737 5.75 29.58 18.35
C MET A 737 5.37 28.10 18.33
N SER A 738 4.10 27.81 18.05
CA SER A 738 3.63 26.45 17.89
C SER A 738 4.08 25.85 16.56
N VAL A 739 4.14 24.51 16.46
CA VAL A 739 4.38 23.80 15.18
C VAL A 739 3.33 24.18 14.15
N ARG A 740 2.08 24.42 14.56
CA ARG A 740 1.00 24.88 13.68
C ARG A 740 1.33 26.22 13.04
N ASP A 741 1.77 27.20 13.84
CA ASP A 741 2.09 28.54 13.35
C ASP A 741 3.32 28.51 12.44
N ALA A 742 4.32 27.69 12.79
CA ALA A 742 5.48 27.45 11.94
C ALA A 742 5.07 26.89 10.56
N LEU A 743 4.17 25.91 10.52
CA LEU A 743 3.67 25.32 9.27
C LEU A 743 2.87 26.31 8.43
N GLN A 744 2.10 27.21 9.06
CA GLN A 744 1.41 28.30 8.35
C GLN A 744 2.42 29.25 7.69
N LEU A 745 3.50 29.59 8.40
CA LEU A 745 4.56 30.42 7.85
C LEU A 745 5.33 29.74 6.70
N ILE A 746 5.59 28.44 6.85
CA ILE A 746 6.23 27.63 5.80
C ILE A 746 5.38 27.65 4.53
N ASN A 747 4.06 27.42 4.65
CA ASN A 747 3.14 27.45 3.51
C ASN A 747 3.06 28.85 2.88
N ALA A 748 2.99 29.90 3.69
CA ALA A 748 2.99 31.29 3.17
C ALA A 748 4.30 31.62 2.43
N THR A 749 5.44 31.12 2.94
CA THR A 749 6.74 31.31 2.27
C THR A 749 6.84 30.48 1.00
N LEU A 750 6.24 29.27 0.97
CA LEU A 750 6.14 28.44 -0.23
C LEU A 750 5.38 29.20 -1.34
N ASP A 751 4.22 29.77 -1.01
CA ASP A 751 3.43 30.56 -1.97
C ASP A 751 4.23 31.73 -2.52
N GLU A 752 5.02 32.41 -1.68
CA GLU A 752 5.88 33.52 -2.08
C GLU A 752 7.00 33.05 -3.02
N VAL A 753 7.69 31.96 -2.68
CA VAL A 753 8.78 31.42 -3.50
C VAL A 753 8.31 30.91 -4.86
N LEU A 754 7.18 30.20 -4.90
CA LEU A 754 6.58 29.77 -6.18
C LEU A 754 6.17 30.96 -7.05
N GLY A 755 5.72 32.06 -6.44
CA GLY A 755 5.41 33.31 -7.16
C GLY A 755 6.65 34.05 -7.70
N GLU A 756 7.81 33.90 -7.04
CA GLU A 756 9.07 34.55 -7.48
C GLU A 756 9.73 33.83 -8.66
N GLN A 757 9.47 32.53 -8.89
CA GLN A 757 10.04 31.75 -10.01
C GLN A 757 9.57 32.21 -11.40
N GLU A 758 8.55 33.07 -11.50
CA GLU A 758 8.09 33.66 -12.79
C GLU A 758 9.17 34.43 -13.53
N SER A 759 10.14 35.00 -12.81
CA SER A 759 11.20 35.83 -13.42
C SER A 759 12.09 35.07 -14.38
N ASP A 760 12.21 33.73 -14.20
CA ASP A 760 13.10 32.86 -14.95
C ASP A 760 12.44 32.28 -16.22
N LEU A 761 11.13 32.51 -16.40
CA LEU A 761 10.35 32.06 -17.55
C LEU A 761 10.48 33.00 -18.76
N ASP A 762 10.24 32.49 -19.97
CA ASP A 762 10.15 33.32 -21.18
C ASP A 762 9.00 34.35 -21.09
N SER A 763 9.04 35.42 -21.92
CA SER A 763 8.10 36.53 -21.85
C SER A 763 6.65 36.10 -22.07
N ASP A 764 6.39 35.20 -23.00
CA ASP A 764 5.07 34.70 -23.32
C ASP A 764 4.49 33.85 -22.20
N THR A 765 5.34 32.98 -21.60
CA THR A 765 4.98 32.22 -20.42
C THR A 765 4.70 33.10 -19.21
N ARG A 766 5.51 34.16 -18.95
CA ARG A 766 5.25 35.11 -17.87
C ARG A 766 3.90 35.80 -18.03
N PHE A 767 3.58 36.25 -19.25
CA PHE A 767 2.27 36.82 -19.55
C PHE A 767 1.16 35.81 -19.27
N ALA A 768 1.30 34.59 -19.81
CA ALA A 768 0.27 33.56 -19.71
C ALA A 768 -0.02 33.13 -18.26
N VAL A 769 1.02 32.96 -17.42
CA VAL A 769 0.89 32.67 -15.99
C VAL A 769 0.15 33.78 -15.25
N ARG A 770 0.50 35.07 -15.52
CA ARG A 770 -0.15 36.22 -14.88
C ARG A 770 -1.61 36.33 -15.29
N TRP A 771 -1.91 36.10 -16.57
CA TRP A 771 -3.28 36.09 -17.07
C TRP A 771 -4.08 34.93 -16.44
N TYR A 772 -3.54 33.71 -16.46
CA TYR A 772 -4.19 32.52 -15.91
C TYR A 772 -4.51 32.68 -14.43
N ARG A 773 -3.61 33.23 -13.66
CA ARG A 773 -3.79 33.52 -12.24
C ARG A 773 -4.97 34.45 -11.97
N GLN A 774 -5.22 35.42 -12.85
CA GLN A 774 -6.23 36.44 -12.66
C GLN A 774 -7.56 36.09 -13.32
N TYR A 775 -7.54 35.48 -14.50
CA TYR A 775 -8.70 35.26 -15.35
C TYR A 775 -8.92 33.78 -15.74
N GLY A 776 -7.98 32.89 -15.47
CA GLY A 776 -8.03 31.52 -15.97
C GLY A 776 -8.12 31.49 -17.49
N TRP A 777 -9.07 30.73 -18.01
CA TRP A 777 -9.37 30.65 -19.44
C TRP A 777 -10.46 31.65 -19.91
N GLU A 778 -10.96 32.44 -19.01
CA GLU A 778 -12.03 33.39 -19.29
C GLU A 778 -11.51 34.62 -20.09
N ALA A 779 -12.41 35.18 -20.88
CA ALA A 779 -12.09 36.34 -21.70
C ALA A 779 -12.30 37.66 -20.95
N ASP A 780 -11.30 38.56 -20.99
CA ASP A 780 -11.40 39.92 -20.46
C ASP A 780 -10.99 40.97 -21.52
N SER A 781 -10.88 42.22 -21.14
CA SER A 781 -10.57 43.36 -22.02
C SER A 781 -9.20 43.23 -22.70
N SER A 782 -9.16 43.43 -24.02
CA SER A 782 -7.89 43.47 -24.78
C SER A 782 -6.97 44.62 -24.33
N GLY A 783 -7.49 45.67 -23.73
CA GLY A 783 -6.69 46.77 -23.18
C GLY A 783 -5.89 46.34 -21.92
N ILE A 784 -6.50 45.51 -21.06
CA ILE A 784 -5.81 44.92 -19.91
C ILE A 784 -4.75 43.92 -20.40
N ALA A 785 -5.10 43.11 -21.41
CA ALA A 785 -4.15 42.16 -22.00
C ALA A 785 -2.92 42.88 -22.60
N ASP A 786 -3.11 44.01 -23.32
CA ASP A 786 -2.01 44.81 -23.87
C ASP A 786 -1.11 45.41 -22.79
N GLN A 787 -1.71 45.89 -21.68
CA GLN A 787 -0.93 46.40 -20.55
C GLN A 787 -0.12 45.27 -19.87
N LEU A 788 -0.73 44.13 -19.69
CA LEU A 788 -0.07 42.94 -19.08
C LEU A 788 1.05 42.40 -19.98
N ALA A 789 0.83 42.35 -21.32
CA ALA A 789 1.82 41.91 -22.28
C ALA A 789 3.06 42.81 -22.25
N ARG A 790 2.88 44.13 -22.28
CA ARG A 790 3.98 45.10 -22.15
C ARG A 790 4.76 44.96 -20.85
N SER A 791 4.08 44.67 -19.74
CA SER A 791 4.74 44.45 -18.44
C SER A 791 5.48 43.11 -18.33
N SER A 792 5.25 42.21 -19.30
CA SER A 792 5.88 40.89 -19.41
C SER A 792 6.90 40.80 -20.53
N ASP A 793 7.24 41.95 -21.16
CA ASP A 793 8.17 42.07 -22.30
C ASP A 793 7.73 41.26 -23.53
N THR A 794 6.43 41.25 -23.85
CA THR A 794 5.84 40.65 -25.05
C THR A 794 4.73 41.54 -25.63
N SER A 795 4.12 41.13 -26.71
CA SER A 795 2.98 41.83 -27.34
C SER A 795 1.84 40.88 -27.67
N LEU A 796 0.61 41.42 -27.76
CA LEU A 796 -0.55 40.62 -28.17
C LEU A 796 -0.36 39.98 -29.54
N ALA A 797 0.40 40.61 -30.44
CA ALA A 797 0.69 40.07 -31.76
C ALA A 797 1.63 38.85 -31.69
N GLU A 798 2.60 38.86 -30.77
CA GLU A 798 3.50 37.73 -30.51
C GLU A 798 2.76 36.56 -29.88
N LEU A 799 1.96 36.83 -28.85
CA LEU A 799 1.13 35.81 -28.16
C LEU A 799 0.12 35.15 -29.11
N GLN A 800 -0.47 35.89 -30.03
CA GLN A 800 -1.35 35.34 -31.07
C GLN A 800 -0.57 34.53 -32.10
N ARG A 801 0.63 34.94 -32.45
CA ARG A 801 1.50 34.19 -33.36
C ARG A 801 2.00 32.89 -32.74
N GLY A 802 2.31 32.92 -31.44
CA GLY A 802 2.63 31.75 -30.66
C GLY A 802 1.44 30.82 -30.40
N GLY A 803 0.24 31.09 -30.87
CA GLY A 803 -0.90 30.18 -30.83
C GLY A 803 -1.47 29.91 -29.44
N ILE A 804 -1.10 30.73 -28.44
CA ILE A 804 -1.52 30.51 -27.03
C ILE A 804 -2.63 31.47 -26.59
N PHE A 805 -2.88 32.53 -27.39
CA PHE A 805 -3.75 33.64 -27.01
C PHE A 805 -4.61 34.11 -28.18
N GLU A 806 -5.83 34.53 -27.90
CA GLU A 806 -6.75 35.10 -28.87
C GLU A 806 -7.21 36.49 -28.41
N ALA A 807 -7.11 37.50 -29.33
CA ALA A 807 -7.68 38.83 -29.10
C ALA A 807 -8.58 39.19 -30.26
N LYS A 808 -9.90 39.40 -30.01
CA LYS A 808 -10.89 39.70 -31.01
C LYS A 808 -12.05 40.52 -30.42
N GLY A 809 -12.49 41.58 -31.13
CA GLY A 809 -13.66 42.33 -30.76
C GLY A 809 -13.55 43.06 -29.42
N GLY A 810 -12.34 43.50 -29.03
CA GLY A 810 -12.10 44.19 -27.75
C GLY A 810 -11.98 43.27 -26.55
N LYS A 811 -12.06 41.94 -26.74
CA LYS A 811 -11.83 40.93 -25.75
C LYS A 811 -10.59 40.10 -26.08
N ALA A 812 -9.96 39.53 -25.05
CA ALA A 812 -8.78 38.74 -25.16
C ALA A 812 -8.85 37.58 -24.15
N ARG A 813 -8.26 36.42 -24.48
CA ARG A 813 -8.21 35.23 -23.60
C ARG A 813 -7.04 34.32 -23.93
N LEU A 814 -6.58 33.53 -22.97
CA LEU A 814 -5.76 32.36 -23.21
C LEU A 814 -6.60 31.26 -23.87
N LEU A 815 -5.98 30.50 -24.76
CA LEU A 815 -6.58 29.32 -25.35
C LEU A 815 -6.47 28.16 -24.38
N SER A 816 -7.62 27.61 -24.00
CA SER A 816 -7.68 26.44 -23.09
C SER A 816 -7.11 25.19 -23.77
N PRO A 817 -6.74 24.14 -23.00
CA PRO A 817 -6.24 22.87 -23.53
C PRO A 817 -7.12 22.27 -24.64
N THR A 818 -8.43 22.43 -24.54
CA THR A 818 -9.43 21.94 -25.52
C THR A 818 -9.55 22.83 -26.78
N GLN A 819 -9.03 24.04 -26.76
CA GLN A 819 -9.08 25.01 -27.85
C GLN A 819 -7.79 25.08 -28.68
N LEU A 820 -6.71 24.46 -28.18
CA LEU A 820 -5.46 24.35 -28.91
C LEU A 820 -5.62 23.38 -30.09
N ASN A 821 -5.04 23.75 -31.24
CA ASN A 821 -5.18 22.97 -32.48
C ASN A 821 -4.74 21.51 -32.30
N GLU A 822 -5.50 20.58 -32.85
CA GLU A 822 -5.12 19.16 -32.96
C GLU A 822 -3.95 19.00 -33.96
N GLY A 823 -3.08 18.00 -33.70
CA GLY A 823 -1.97 17.69 -34.59
C GLY A 823 -0.76 18.63 -34.48
N TRP A 824 -0.52 19.19 -33.29
CA TRP A 824 0.69 19.97 -33.02
C TRP A 824 1.95 19.15 -33.25
N ASP A 825 2.85 19.69 -34.05
CA ASP A 825 4.18 19.16 -34.28
C ASP A 825 5.24 20.15 -33.73
N PRO A 826 5.84 19.89 -32.56
CA PRO A 826 6.82 20.78 -31.95
C PRO A 826 8.08 20.94 -32.82
N ALA A 827 8.40 19.97 -33.67
CA ALA A 827 9.57 20.08 -34.57
C ALA A 827 9.33 21.12 -35.68
N ALA A 828 8.09 21.23 -36.17
CA ALA A 828 7.71 22.16 -37.21
C ALA A 828 7.31 23.57 -36.67
N ASP A 829 7.05 23.68 -35.40
CA ASP A 829 6.66 24.95 -34.76
C ASP A 829 7.87 25.86 -34.57
N GLU A 830 7.80 27.07 -35.12
CA GLU A 830 8.87 28.07 -35.04
C GLU A 830 8.90 28.83 -33.71
N HIS A 831 7.78 28.84 -32.94
CA HIS A 831 7.61 29.64 -31.75
C HIS A 831 6.98 28.88 -30.59
N VAL A 832 7.71 27.94 -30.02
CA VAL A 832 7.28 27.18 -28.86
C VAL A 832 7.69 27.87 -27.56
N SER A 833 6.71 28.32 -26.75
CA SER A 833 6.93 28.81 -25.39
C SER A 833 6.85 27.65 -24.36
N VAL A 834 7.39 27.85 -23.15
CA VAL A 834 7.26 26.87 -22.06
C VAL A 834 5.78 26.67 -21.68
N TRP A 835 4.97 27.76 -21.73
CA TRP A 835 3.52 27.67 -21.54
C TRP A 835 2.85 26.72 -22.54
N GLU A 836 3.09 26.99 -23.83
CA GLU A 836 2.50 26.18 -24.89
C GLU A 836 2.87 24.71 -24.76
N ALA A 837 4.15 24.43 -24.59
CA ALA A 837 4.64 23.08 -24.40
C ALA A 837 3.95 22.37 -23.22
N THR A 838 3.84 23.06 -22.07
CA THR A 838 3.24 22.49 -20.86
C THR A 838 1.76 22.17 -21.06
N VAL A 839 0.99 23.12 -21.60
CA VAL A 839 -0.47 22.97 -21.77
C VAL A 839 -0.80 21.92 -22.83
N ARG A 840 -0.04 21.89 -23.94
CA ARG A 840 -0.25 20.91 -25.01
C ARG A 840 0.13 19.49 -24.58
N LEU A 841 1.29 19.32 -23.93
CA LEU A 841 1.70 18.00 -23.42
C LEU A 841 0.71 17.47 -22.38
N ALA A 842 0.17 18.34 -21.52
CA ALA A 842 -0.87 17.95 -20.56
C ALA A 842 -2.17 17.52 -21.26
N ALA A 843 -2.59 18.27 -22.31
CA ALA A 843 -3.76 17.92 -23.11
C ALA A 843 -3.60 16.61 -23.88
N VAL A 844 -2.44 16.40 -24.53
CA VAL A 844 -2.11 15.14 -25.23
C VAL A 844 -2.08 13.96 -24.26
N LEU A 845 -1.49 14.14 -23.07
CA LEU A 845 -1.48 13.08 -22.07
C LEU A 845 -2.88 12.65 -21.63
N ALA A 846 -3.76 13.62 -21.43
CA ALA A 846 -5.13 13.34 -21.02
C ALA A 846 -5.96 12.64 -22.12
N LYS A 847 -5.69 12.94 -23.39
CA LYS A 847 -6.44 12.42 -24.54
C LYS A 847 -5.84 11.14 -25.10
N ASP A 848 -4.53 11.11 -25.35
CA ASP A 848 -3.86 10.12 -26.18
C ASP A 848 -2.87 9.24 -25.35
N GLY A 849 -2.64 9.57 -24.08
CA GLY A 849 -1.84 8.78 -23.16
C GLY A 849 -0.33 9.04 -23.20
N VAL A 850 0.39 8.23 -22.41
CA VAL A 850 1.84 8.42 -22.12
C VAL A 850 2.70 8.24 -23.38
N ASP A 851 2.38 7.23 -24.22
CA ASP A 851 3.17 6.90 -25.41
C ASP A 851 3.24 8.07 -26.39
N LYS A 852 2.11 8.75 -26.59
CA LYS A 852 2.06 9.87 -27.53
C LYS A 852 2.82 11.10 -27.03
N VAL A 853 2.79 11.37 -25.75
CA VAL A 853 3.60 12.45 -25.15
C VAL A 853 5.10 12.13 -25.24
N ALA A 854 5.49 10.88 -24.97
CA ALA A 854 6.88 10.45 -25.05
C ALA A 854 7.46 10.61 -26.47
N GLU A 855 6.65 10.46 -27.51
CA GLU A 855 7.05 10.75 -28.90
C GLU A 855 7.36 12.23 -29.15
N LEU A 856 6.61 13.13 -28.51
CA LEU A 856 6.77 14.59 -28.69
C LEU A 856 7.91 15.17 -27.86
N LEU A 857 8.23 14.55 -26.73
CA LEU A 857 9.13 15.09 -25.73
C LEU A 857 10.54 15.44 -26.27
N PRO A 858 11.20 14.63 -27.11
CA PRO A 858 12.51 14.97 -27.68
C PRO A 858 12.48 16.27 -28.51
N ALA A 859 11.48 16.45 -29.37
CA ALA A 859 11.33 17.63 -30.20
C ALA A 859 11.00 18.89 -29.35
N VAL A 860 10.20 18.74 -28.29
CA VAL A 860 9.95 19.82 -27.32
C VAL A 860 11.24 20.21 -26.63
N GLY A 861 12.08 19.23 -26.21
CA GLY A 861 13.36 19.49 -25.53
C GLY A 861 14.40 20.23 -26.40
N GLU A 862 14.25 20.20 -27.73
CA GLU A 862 15.08 20.99 -28.64
C GLU A 862 14.66 22.48 -28.68
N LYS A 863 13.42 22.79 -28.30
CA LYS A 863 12.85 24.16 -28.36
C LYS A 863 12.84 24.85 -27.01
N VAL A 864 12.48 24.13 -25.94
CA VAL A 864 12.37 24.67 -24.58
C VAL A 864 12.99 23.73 -23.56
N SER A 865 13.37 24.24 -22.41
CA SER A 865 13.85 23.42 -21.29
C SER A 865 12.74 22.51 -20.78
N LEU A 866 12.96 21.19 -20.80
CA LEU A 866 12.00 20.22 -20.25
C LEU A 866 11.84 20.37 -18.74
N ASP A 867 12.87 20.85 -18.04
CA ASP A 867 12.79 21.17 -16.62
C ASP A 867 11.86 22.36 -16.38
N ALA A 868 11.94 23.41 -17.23
CA ALA A 868 11.04 24.55 -17.16
C ALA A 868 9.57 24.16 -17.46
N VAL A 869 9.34 23.22 -18.40
CA VAL A 869 8.01 22.67 -18.67
C VAL A 869 7.45 21.96 -17.44
N LYS A 870 8.28 21.14 -16.76
CA LYS A 870 7.89 20.45 -15.54
C LYS A 870 7.62 21.43 -14.40
N GLU A 871 8.49 22.43 -14.20
CA GLU A 871 8.33 23.45 -13.16
C GLU A 871 7.07 24.29 -13.39
N LEU A 872 6.79 24.65 -14.64
CA LEU A 872 5.54 25.33 -14.98
C LEU A 872 4.30 24.47 -14.70
N GLY A 873 4.37 23.17 -14.95
CA GLY A 873 3.31 22.22 -14.60
C GLY A 873 2.99 22.22 -13.10
N PHE A 874 4.00 22.31 -12.23
CA PHE A 874 3.83 22.49 -10.78
C PHE A 874 3.13 23.82 -10.45
N LEU A 875 3.59 24.90 -11.05
CA LEU A 875 3.04 26.23 -10.81
C LEU A 875 1.56 26.29 -11.23
N LEU A 876 1.22 25.76 -12.41
CA LEU A 876 -0.15 25.76 -12.92
C LEU A 876 -1.08 24.88 -12.09
N PHE A 877 -0.60 23.73 -11.62
CA PHE A 877 -1.33 22.93 -10.65
C PHE A 877 -1.67 23.71 -9.39
N HIS A 878 -0.67 24.40 -8.81
CA HIS A 878 -0.85 25.19 -7.60
C HIS A 878 -1.84 26.36 -7.79
N GLU A 879 -1.77 27.05 -8.91
CA GLU A 879 -2.72 28.13 -9.23
C GLU A 879 -4.14 27.60 -9.49
N ALA A 880 -4.26 26.43 -10.15
CA ALA A 880 -5.55 25.77 -10.36
C ALA A 880 -6.20 25.35 -9.03
N GLU A 881 -5.43 24.77 -8.09
CA GLU A 881 -5.93 24.44 -6.75
C GLU A 881 -6.39 25.69 -5.98
N LYS A 882 -5.62 26.76 -6.04
CA LYS A 882 -5.95 28.03 -5.40
C LYS A 882 -7.25 28.63 -5.95
N ASN A 883 -7.46 28.53 -7.26
CA ASN A 883 -8.67 28.97 -7.96
C ASN A 883 -9.83 27.95 -7.84
N LYS A 884 -9.60 26.78 -7.22
CA LYS A 884 -10.56 25.65 -7.09
C LYS A 884 -10.99 25.08 -8.45
N ASP A 885 -10.13 25.16 -9.44
CA ASP A 885 -10.32 24.52 -10.73
C ASP A 885 -9.80 23.08 -10.67
N THR A 886 -10.73 22.16 -10.41
CA THR A 886 -10.40 20.74 -10.22
C THR A 886 -9.95 20.09 -11.53
N ASP A 887 -10.48 20.49 -12.67
CA ASP A 887 -10.17 19.88 -13.96
C ASP A 887 -8.75 20.24 -14.40
N ASP A 888 -8.37 21.50 -14.30
CA ASP A 888 -7.00 21.94 -14.57
C ASP A 888 -5.99 21.36 -13.57
N ALA A 889 -6.35 21.29 -12.29
CA ALA A 889 -5.51 20.67 -11.28
C ALA A 889 -5.22 19.20 -11.62
N ILE A 890 -6.24 18.43 -12.02
CA ILE A 890 -6.07 17.04 -12.48
C ILE A 890 -5.18 16.97 -13.71
N LEU A 891 -5.38 17.85 -14.68
CA LEU A 891 -4.64 17.89 -15.93
C LEU A 891 -3.14 18.11 -15.70
N PHE A 892 -2.75 19.15 -14.96
CA PHE A 892 -1.36 19.49 -14.71
C PHE A 892 -0.70 18.51 -13.74
N ASN A 893 -1.42 18.02 -12.74
CA ASN A 893 -0.93 16.95 -11.87
C ASN A 893 -0.64 15.68 -12.66
N GLY A 894 -1.47 15.34 -13.65
CA GLY A 894 -1.28 14.19 -14.53
C GLY A 894 0.04 14.27 -15.30
N LEU A 895 0.33 15.40 -15.93
CA LEU A 895 1.57 15.61 -16.69
C LEU A 895 2.80 15.43 -15.82
N VAL A 896 2.89 16.14 -14.71
CA VAL A 896 4.07 16.10 -13.84
C VAL A 896 4.23 14.74 -13.16
N SER A 897 3.14 14.14 -12.71
CA SER A 897 3.17 12.83 -12.05
C SER A 897 3.64 11.70 -12.99
N SER A 898 3.43 11.85 -14.29
CA SER A 898 3.87 10.91 -15.31
C SER A 898 5.26 11.22 -15.85
N TRP A 899 5.92 12.29 -15.40
CA TRP A 899 7.17 12.79 -16.00
C TRP A 899 8.31 11.79 -16.07
N GLY A 900 8.47 10.96 -15.01
CA GLY A 900 9.48 9.90 -14.98
C GLY A 900 9.23 8.85 -16.07
N ASP A 901 7.98 8.40 -16.21
CA ASP A 901 7.59 7.41 -17.22
C ASP A 901 7.73 7.98 -18.64
N LEU A 902 7.38 9.26 -18.83
CA LEU A 902 7.51 9.98 -20.11
C LEU A 902 8.97 10.07 -20.54
N ASN A 903 9.88 10.45 -19.65
CA ASN A 903 11.30 10.52 -19.93
C ASN A 903 11.91 9.15 -20.22
N GLU A 904 11.52 8.12 -19.48
CA GLU A 904 12.02 6.77 -19.73
C GLU A 904 11.60 6.26 -21.10
N GLN A 905 10.35 6.41 -21.45
CA GLN A 905 9.84 6.01 -22.78
C GLN A 905 10.46 6.86 -23.91
N ALA A 906 10.58 8.17 -23.74
CA ALA A 906 11.23 9.03 -24.72
C ALA A 906 12.68 8.60 -24.97
N ARG A 907 13.45 8.23 -23.94
CA ARG A 907 14.81 7.67 -24.09
C ARG A 907 14.81 6.34 -24.84
N GLN A 908 13.83 5.46 -24.59
CA GLN A 908 13.70 4.17 -25.30
C GLN A 908 13.38 4.39 -26.78
N ILE A 909 12.49 5.35 -27.12
CA ILE A 909 12.16 5.72 -28.50
C ILE A 909 13.40 6.23 -29.24
N VAL A 910 14.18 7.12 -28.62
CA VAL A 910 15.42 7.64 -29.20
C VAL A 910 16.50 6.57 -29.36
N ALA A 911 16.63 5.65 -28.39
CA ALA A 911 17.62 4.57 -28.44
C ALA A 911 17.28 3.45 -29.45
N HIS A 912 16.00 3.18 -29.69
CA HIS A 912 15.53 2.09 -30.55
C HIS A 912 14.38 2.50 -31.49
N PRO A 913 14.63 3.46 -32.41
CA PRO A 913 13.54 4.02 -33.25
C PRO A 913 12.86 2.99 -34.17
N LYS A 914 13.55 1.92 -34.59
CA LYS A 914 12.98 0.88 -35.46
C LYS A 914 12.05 -0.12 -34.73
N ALA A 915 12.33 -0.43 -33.48
CA ALA A 915 11.52 -1.37 -32.71
C ALA A 915 10.15 -0.78 -32.32
N HIS A 916 10.08 0.52 -32.15
CA HIS A 916 8.84 1.22 -31.82
C HIS A 916 7.91 1.33 -33.04
N GLN A 917 8.45 1.53 -34.23
CA GLN A 917 7.68 1.58 -35.48
C GLN A 917 7.05 0.21 -35.85
N GLU A 918 7.71 -0.90 -35.50
CA GLU A 918 7.16 -2.25 -35.70
C GLU A 918 6.05 -2.59 -34.68
N ALA A 919 6.10 -2.06 -33.44
CA ALA A 919 5.06 -2.28 -32.44
C ALA A 919 3.75 -1.55 -32.80
N LEU A 920 3.83 -0.37 -33.39
CA LEU A 920 2.64 0.40 -33.82
C LEU A 920 1.92 -0.21 -35.05
N THR A 921 2.58 -1.06 -35.83
CA THR A 921 1.99 -1.73 -37.01
C THR A 921 1.32 -3.07 -36.70
N PHE A 922 1.44 -3.60 -35.45
CA PHE A 922 0.82 -4.88 -35.04
C PHE A 922 -0.51 -4.71 -34.29
N GLU A 923 -0.99 -3.50 -34.01
CA GLU A 923 -2.26 -3.26 -33.31
C GLU A 923 -3.46 -3.00 -34.24
N GLU A 924 -3.29 -3.04 -35.57
CA GLU A 924 -4.38 -2.86 -36.56
C GLU A 924 -4.88 -4.15 -37.24
N ASP A 925 -4.59 -5.37 -36.72
CA ASP A 925 -5.17 -6.62 -37.25
C ASP A 925 -6.06 -7.32 -36.21
#